data_6a75e4f1a6e96f62578833adb732083c
#
_entry.id   6a75e4f1a6e96f62578833adb732083c
#
_cell.length_a   1.000
_cell.length_b   1.000
_cell.length_c   1.000
_cell.angle_alpha   90.00
_cell.angle_beta   90.00
_cell.angle_gamma   90.00
#
_symmetry.space_group_name_H-M   'P 1'
#
loop_
_entity.id
_entity.type
_entity.pdbx_description
1 polymer ?
#
loop_
_entity_poly.entity_id
_entity_poly.type
_entity_poly.pdbx_seq_one_letter_code
_entity_poly.pdbx_strand_id
1 'polypeptide(L)'
;MNFFPHFLNAWSGLVAAGITIPALILLYFLKLRRREMPVSSTLLWKKAVQDLQVNAPFQRLRKNLLLFLQLLLLAALLLALARPILNYTPGAGPRTIILIDHSASMSADDMPGGRTRLDEARQQAKNLVSTLGRDGAAMVIAFDDSAQTLAPFTSDQRVLKNVIDSIQPTDRRSKLESAYQLANAQAAFTAGDSQSFRAAPDVYLYSDGRVLDGDRVSVQGNLHYQQLGSPTTGNIAIVAMSAKRDYQQPTQVQVFARLANFGPEPVADVQVQLSVDGKVRSSGKVNLLPERYTDDQRRQAIAGGFEERNGVEFPMLDLTDSAIVTVQQMNTDGDHLAADDAASVVVPPPKILSVLLISDGNWFLEQGLRSQRLQVFETMRPQEYHDLSDANNGGKKLPKPYDVIVFDRVNDLEAKEVPTSGAAIYFGCVPPGLEIKTALDAAGRPVICDDNWVLDWDRDHPILRYLNLAKLYAAHAYKLLPTMNSQVLVDGTNCPLVVLHRQDRAFHLIVPFDIINSSWPLQPTFPVFLYQTLQFMALGTDMDIRPTYEPGVAIRIPRFNLQKLGTVPDTVTVNGPMGTMSVKVPATGDFVLPSLDRVGIYHTDPPIPQYENIAVSLLDANESNLLPAPLAPGAGGEIAPSGQTKSRLELWWWLAAAAIPLLMIEWWVYTRRVHL
;
A
#
# COMPACT_ATOMS: atom_id res chain seq x y z
N MET A 1 11.28 5.57 -35.96
CA MET A 1 10.22 5.45 -37.01
C MET A 1 10.70 4.43 -38.04
N ASN A 2 10.22 3.19 -38.00
CA ASN A 2 10.44 2.22 -39.06
C ASN A 2 9.48 2.53 -40.21
N PHE A 3 9.95 3.16 -41.28
CA PHE A 3 9.17 3.57 -42.46
C PHE A 3 8.74 2.40 -43.36
N PHE A 4 9.01 1.14 -43.00
CA PHE A 4 8.59 0.02 -43.82
C PHE A 4 7.17 -0.42 -43.44
N PRO A 5 6.21 -0.35 -44.41
CA PRO A 5 4.85 -0.83 -44.14
C PRO A 5 4.85 -2.35 -43.94
N HIS A 6 4.21 -2.79 -42.88
CA HIS A 6 3.88 -4.20 -42.72
C HIS A 6 2.57 -4.50 -43.43
N PHE A 7 2.41 -5.72 -43.96
CA PHE A 7 1.20 -6.13 -44.69
C PHE A 7 0.41 -7.14 -43.87
N LEU A 8 -0.89 -6.85 -43.62
CA LEU A 8 -1.79 -7.76 -42.90
C LEU A 8 -2.07 -9.04 -43.70
N ASN A 9 -2.24 -8.92 -45.02
CA ASN A 9 -2.59 -10.00 -45.92
C ASN A 9 -1.59 -10.12 -47.10
N ALA A 10 -0.29 -10.17 -46.80
CA ALA A 10 0.73 -10.26 -47.82
C ALA A 10 0.54 -11.44 -48.77
N TRP A 11 0.16 -12.61 -48.22
CA TRP A 11 -0.04 -13.84 -48.97
C TRP A 11 -1.22 -13.73 -49.95
N SER A 12 -2.33 -13.16 -49.59
CA SER A 12 -3.47 -12.96 -50.48
C SER A 12 -3.18 -12.02 -51.63
N GLY A 13 -2.42 -10.94 -51.36
CA GLY A 13 -1.93 -10.01 -52.35
C GLY A 13 -0.96 -10.68 -53.36
N LEU A 14 -0.04 -11.55 -52.89
CA LEU A 14 0.91 -12.28 -53.73
C LEU A 14 0.22 -13.31 -54.61
N VAL A 15 -0.74 -14.10 -54.07
CA VAL A 15 -1.52 -15.08 -54.83
C VAL A 15 -2.35 -14.39 -55.92
N ALA A 16 -3.04 -13.28 -55.54
CA ALA A 16 -3.80 -12.51 -56.50
C ALA A 16 -2.90 -11.91 -57.61
N ALA A 17 -1.73 -11.40 -57.27
CA ALA A 17 -0.76 -10.89 -58.25
C ALA A 17 -0.24 -11.98 -59.18
N GLY A 18 0.05 -13.18 -58.66
CA GLY A 18 0.50 -14.33 -59.43
C GLY A 18 -0.51 -14.83 -60.47
N ILE A 19 -1.82 -14.60 -60.23
CA ILE A 19 -2.89 -14.97 -61.14
C ILE A 19 -3.23 -13.83 -62.11
N THR A 20 -3.41 -12.62 -61.61
CA THR A 20 -3.97 -11.50 -62.39
C THR A 20 -2.97 -10.84 -63.32
N ILE A 21 -1.69 -10.73 -62.92
CA ILE A 21 -0.65 -10.08 -63.75
C ILE A 21 -0.37 -10.95 -65.00
N PRO A 22 -0.11 -12.29 -64.91
CA PRO A 22 0.06 -13.13 -66.10
C PRO A 22 -1.19 -13.15 -66.98
N ALA A 23 -2.41 -13.19 -66.39
CA ALA A 23 -3.63 -13.13 -67.14
C ALA A 23 -3.80 -11.85 -67.94
N LEU A 24 -3.50 -10.68 -67.35
CA LEU A 24 -3.52 -9.40 -68.06
C LEU A 24 -2.53 -9.35 -69.21
N ILE A 25 -1.32 -9.81 -68.96
CA ILE A 25 -0.26 -9.88 -69.97
C ILE A 25 -0.66 -10.83 -71.12
N LEU A 26 -1.24 -12.01 -70.78
CA LEU A 26 -1.72 -12.97 -71.77
C LEU A 26 -2.80 -12.36 -72.66
N LEU A 27 -3.78 -11.64 -72.07
CA LEU A 27 -4.82 -10.94 -72.82
C LEU A 27 -4.24 -9.94 -73.87
N TYR A 28 -3.13 -9.32 -73.55
CA TYR A 28 -2.44 -8.40 -74.47
C TYR A 28 -1.69 -9.11 -75.60
N PHE A 29 -1.34 -10.36 -75.41
CA PHE A 29 -0.73 -11.18 -76.46
C PHE A 29 -1.76 -11.89 -77.32
N LEU A 30 -3.03 -11.95 -76.93
CA LEU A 30 -4.12 -12.52 -77.73
C LEU A 30 -4.39 -11.65 -78.98
N LYS A 31 -4.02 -12.17 -80.12
CA LYS A 31 -4.12 -11.50 -81.42
C LYS A 31 -5.58 -11.35 -81.79
N LEU A 32 -6.07 -10.12 -81.98
CA LEU A 32 -7.38 -9.83 -82.56
C LEU A 32 -7.52 -10.54 -83.90
N ARG A 33 -8.46 -11.46 -84.02
CA ARG A 33 -8.80 -12.17 -85.25
C ARG A 33 -9.34 -11.15 -86.23
N ARG A 34 -8.49 -10.82 -87.30
CA ARG A 34 -8.93 -9.92 -88.35
C ARG A 34 -10.04 -10.59 -89.16
N ARG A 35 -11.17 -9.91 -89.37
CA ARG A 35 -12.24 -10.37 -90.27
C ARG A 35 -11.79 -10.06 -91.69
N GLU A 36 -11.65 -11.09 -92.52
CA GLU A 36 -11.39 -10.94 -93.95
C GLU A 36 -12.63 -10.36 -94.62
N MET A 37 -12.50 -9.16 -95.20
CA MET A 37 -13.52 -8.59 -96.11
C MET A 37 -13.06 -8.79 -97.55
N PRO A 38 -13.84 -9.49 -98.37
CA PRO A 38 -13.49 -9.61 -99.77
C PRO A 38 -13.66 -8.30 -100.48
N VAL A 39 -12.59 -7.83 -101.11
CA VAL A 39 -12.54 -6.58 -101.91
C VAL A 39 -12.23 -6.98 -103.35
N SER A 40 -12.95 -6.42 -104.25
CA SER A 40 -12.96 -6.80 -105.67
C SER A 40 -11.65 -6.46 -106.43
N SER A 41 -10.68 -5.76 -105.94
CA SER A 41 -9.40 -5.52 -106.54
C SER A 41 -8.30 -5.12 -105.51
N THR A 42 -7.20 -5.85 -105.47
CA THR A 42 -6.08 -5.62 -104.51
C THR A 42 -4.88 -4.97 -105.12
N LEU A 43 -4.99 -4.45 -106.39
CA LEU A 43 -3.82 -4.06 -107.20
C LEU A 43 -3.12 -2.81 -106.59
N LEU A 44 -3.81 -1.91 -106.05
CA LEU A 44 -3.30 -0.69 -105.37
C LEU A 44 -2.68 -0.98 -103.97
N TRP A 45 -3.18 -1.99 -103.30
CA TRP A 45 -2.66 -2.41 -101.99
C TRP A 45 -1.38 -3.26 -102.10
N LYS A 46 -1.17 -3.99 -103.17
CA LYS A 46 0.03 -4.76 -103.37
C LYS A 46 1.29 -3.91 -103.51
N LYS A 47 1.21 -2.68 -103.98
CA LYS A 47 2.36 -1.73 -104.07
C LYS A 47 2.67 -1.04 -102.71
N ALA A 48 1.71 -0.92 -101.83
CA ALA A 48 1.85 -0.30 -100.48
C ALA A 48 2.31 -1.27 -99.35
N VAL A 49 2.27 -2.59 -99.61
CA VAL A 49 2.50 -3.60 -98.55
C VAL A 49 3.87 -4.31 -98.76
N GLN A 50 4.74 -3.86 -99.71
CA GLN A 50 6.03 -4.54 -99.93
C GLN A 50 7.10 -4.36 -98.83
N ASP A 51 6.77 -3.69 -97.69
CA ASP A 51 7.83 -3.36 -96.72
C ASP A 51 7.53 -3.73 -95.28
N LEU A 52 6.74 -4.75 -94.98
CA LEU A 52 6.49 -5.16 -93.58
C LEU A 52 6.37 -6.68 -93.45
N GLN A 53 7.40 -7.46 -93.84
CA GLN A 53 7.52 -8.84 -93.37
C GLN A 53 8.76 -8.94 -92.44
N VAL A 54 8.55 -8.72 -91.14
CA VAL A 54 9.46 -9.26 -90.13
C VAL A 54 8.63 -10.22 -89.26
N ASN A 55 8.82 -11.48 -89.56
CA ASN A 55 8.38 -12.58 -88.65
C ASN A 55 9.28 -12.54 -87.44
N ALA A 56 8.77 -11.95 -86.30
CA ALA A 56 9.39 -12.13 -84.99
C ALA A 56 8.32 -12.77 -84.06
N PRO A 57 8.64 -13.96 -83.50
CA PRO A 57 7.70 -14.66 -82.61
C PRO A 57 7.50 -13.90 -81.26
N PHE A 58 8.24 -12.87 -80.96
CA PHE A 58 8.05 -11.97 -79.85
C PHE A 58 7.92 -10.54 -80.40
N GLN A 59 6.72 -10.03 -80.63
CA GLN A 59 6.53 -8.61 -80.85
C GLN A 59 6.99 -7.90 -79.57
N ARG A 60 8.06 -7.08 -79.71
CA ARG A 60 8.52 -6.16 -78.64
C ARG A 60 7.31 -5.36 -78.13
N LEU A 61 7.07 -5.43 -76.84
CA LEU A 61 6.06 -4.65 -76.17
C LEU A 61 6.31 -3.16 -76.51
N ARG A 62 5.67 -2.62 -77.55
CA ARG A 62 5.75 -1.22 -77.85
C ARG A 62 5.15 -0.50 -76.66
N LYS A 63 5.75 0.61 -76.19
CA LYS A 63 5.32 1.49 -75.09
C LYS A 63 3.80 1.79 -75.22
N ASN A 64 3.00 0.91 -74.66
CA ASN A 64 1.55 1.10 -74.64
C ASN A 64 1.16 1.75 -73.35
N LEU A 65 0.92 3.08 -73.38
CA LEU A 65 0.48 3.88 -72.21
C LEU A 65 -0.72 3.22 -71.54
N LEU A 66 -1.66 2.60 -72.31
CA LEU A 66 -2.84 1.94 -71.79
C LEU A 66 -2.49 0.70 -70.95
N LEU A 67 -1.56 -0.16 -71.42
CA LEU A 67 -1.09 -1.31 -70.62
C LEU A 67 -0.38 -0.84 -69.34
N PHE A 68 0.40 0.25 -69.41
CA PHE A 68 1.05 0.79 -68.24
C PHE A 68 0.06 1.30 -67.20
N LEU A 69 -1.02 2.02 -67.63
CA LEU A 69 -2.09 2.49 -66.77
C LEU A 69 -2.88 1.31 -66.15
N GLN A 70 -3.19 0.26 -66.90
CA GLN A 70 -3.84 -0.93 -66.38
C GLN A 70 -3.01 -1.70 -65.38
N LEU A 71 -1.69 -1.78 -65.62
CA LEU A 71 -0.75 -2.43 -64.71
C LEU A 71 -0.57 -1.63 -63.42
N LEU A 72 -0.60 -0.30 -63.50
CA LEU A 72 -0.55 0.62 -62.37
C LEU A 72 -1.83 0.55 -61.54
N LEU A 73 -3.00 0.50 -62.20
CA LEU A 73 -4.31 0.33 -61.55
C LEU A 73 -4.34 -1.04 -60.81
N LEU A 74 -3.93 -2.11 -61.49
CA LEU A 74 -3.85 -3.44 -60.91
C LEU A 74 -2.93 -3.49 -59.71
N ALA A 75 -1.75 -2.84 -59.81
CA ALA A 75 -0.80 -2.75 -58.70
C ALA A 75 -1.40 -1.99 -57.49
N ALA A 76 -2.11 -0.88 -57.73
CA ALA A 76 -2.78 -0.15 -56.65
C ALA A 76 -3.84 -1.02 -55.94
N LEU A 77 -4.65 -1.78 -56.70
CA LEU A 77 -5.66 -2.70 -56.17
C LEU A 77 -5.05 -3.90 -55.40
N LEU A 78 -3.97 -4.46 -55.93
CA LEU A 78 -3.23 -5.55 -55.27
C LEU A 78 -2.55 -5.06 -53.98
N LEU A 79 -2.01 -3.85 -53.94
CA LEU A 79 -1.49 -3.22 -52.74
C LEU A 79 -2.59 -2.95 -51.74
N ALA A 80 -3.78 -2.50 -52.19
CA ALA A 80 -4.93 -2.33 -51.31
C ALA A 80 -5.39 -3.66 -50.71
N LEU A 81 -5.38 -4.75 -51.49
CA LEU A 81 -5.76 -6.12 -51.05
C LEU A 81 -4.74 -6.67 -50.03
N ALA A 82 -3.45 -6.33 -50.17
CA ALA A 82 -2.39 -6.71 -49.24
C ALA A 82 -2.50 -5.97 -47.89
N ARG A 83 -3.35 -4.95 -47.75
CA ARG A 83 -3.61 -4.14 -46.55
C ARG A 83 -2.34 -3.66 -45.88
N PRO A 84 -1.60 -2.70 -46.49
CA PRO A 84 -0.46 -2.10 -45.84
C PRO A 84 -0.87 -1.33 -44.59
N ILE A 85 -0.17 -1.59 -43.46
CA ILE A 85 -0.33 -0.91 -42.18
C ILE A 85 0.93 -0.12 -41.86
N LEU A 86 0.73 1.11 -41.43
CA LEU A 86 1.76 1.88 -40.73
C LEU A 86 1.51 1.72 -39.23
N ASN A 87 2.51 1.22 -38.51
CA ASN A 87 2.47 1.25 -37.06
C ASN A 87 2.66 2.70 -36.59
N TYR A 88 1.59 3.25 -36.10
CA TYR A 88 1.53 4.60 -35.54
C TYR A 88 1.36 4.44 -34.03
N THR A 89 2.23 5.03 -33.24
CA THR A 89 1.97 5.24 -31.82
C THR A 89 0.94 6.37 -31.74
N PRO A 90 -0.27 6.13 -31.24
CA PRO A 90 -1.20 7.22 -31.04
C PRO A 90 -0.54 8.24 -30.14
N GLY A 91 -0.53 9.48 -30.57
CA GLY A 91 -0.19 10.60 -29.70
C GLY A 91 -1.22 10.69 -28.59
N ALA A 92 -0.88 11.37 -27.51
CA ALA A 92 -1.81 11.67 -26.43
C ALA A 92 -3.08 12.29 -27.02
N GLY A 93 -4.25 11.86 -26.54
CA GLY A 93 -5.55 12.41 -26.94
C GLY A 93 -5.67 13.90 -26.60
N PRO A 94 -6.77 14.55 -27.02
CA PRO A 94 -6.97 15.98 -26.77
C PRO A 94 -7.03 16.30 -25.26
N ARG A 95 -7.38 15.31 -24.42
CA ARG A 95 -7.36 15.42 -22.96
C ARG A 95 -6.74 14.14 -22.39
N THR A 96 -5.63 14.32 -21.71
CA THR A 96 -4.84 13.22 -21.16
C THR A 96 -4.67 13.42 -19.66
N ILE A 97 -4.94 12.37 -18.88
CA ILE A 97 -4.63 12.31 -17.45
C ILE A 97 -3.47 11.36 -17.27
N ILE A 98 -2.40 11.82 -16.63
CA ILE A 98 -1.20 11.05 -16.37
C ILE A 98 -1.17 10.76 -14.88
N LEU A 99 -1.30 9.48 -14.51
CA LEU A 99 -1.21 8.98 -13.15
C LEU A 99 0.15 8.30 -12.97
N ILE A 100 0.97 8.79 -12.04
CA ILE A 100 2.31 8.25 -11.77
C ILE A 100 2.33 7.76 -10.33
N ASP A 101 2.55 6.46 -10.19
CA ASP A 101 2.82 5.81 -8.92
C ASP A 101 4.21 6.19 -8.43
N HIS A 102 4.35 6.59 -7.17
CA HIS A 102 5.63 6.89 -6.54
C HIS A 102 5.79 6.22 -5.17
N SER A 103 5.04 5.12 -4.93
CA SER A 103 5.09 4.27 -3.75
C SER A 103 6.47 3.59 -3.57
N ALA A 104 6.60 2.83 -2.47
CA ALA A 104 7.86 2.17 -2.12
C ALA A 104 8.40 1.26 -3.23
N SER A 105 7.56 0.40 -3.82
CA SER A 105 7.92 -0.53 -4.87
C SER A 105 8.45 0.14 -6.15
N MET A 106 8.07 1.40 -6.39
CA MET A 106 8.55 2.20 -7.52
C MET A 106 9.98 2.71 -7.34
N SER A 107 10.55 2.58 -6.14
CA SER A 107 11.97 2.86 -5.86
C SER A 107 12.89 1.70 -6.24
N ALA A 108 12.35 0.53 -6.62
CA ALA A 108 13.13 -0.63 -7.05
C ALA A 108 13.96 -0.31 -8.30
N ASP A 109 15.24 -0.75 -8.30
CA ASP A 109 16.24 -0.47 -9.35
C ASP A 109 16.35 -1.58 -10.41
N ASP A 110 15.24 -2.30 -10.65
CA ASP A 110 15.14 -3.46 -11.53
C ASP A 110 14.96 -3.12 -13.03
N MET A 111 15.02 -1.85 -13.40
CA MET A 111 14.89 -1.42 -14.78
C MET A 111 16.24 -1.43 -15.52
N PRO A 112 16.24 -1.54 -16.88
CA PRO A 112 17.48 -1.59 -17.66
C PRO A 112 18.44 -0.45 -17.34
N GLY A 113 19.70 -0.79 -17.03
CA GLY A 113 20.75 0.16 -16.68
C GLY A 113 20.74 0.59 -15.20
N GLY A 114 20.09 -0.18 -14.31
CA GLY A 114 20.02 0.13 -12.86
C GLY A 114 19.20 1.37 -12.55
N ARG A 115 18.23 1.70 -13.41
CA ARG A 115 17.29 2.80 -13.16
C ARG A 115 16.14 2.32 -12.29
N THR A 116 15.56 3.24 -11.51
CA THR A 116 14.37 2.94 -10.74
C THR A 116 13.13 2.85 -11.64
N ARG A 117 12.10 2.14 -11.18
CA ARG A 117 10.79 2.09 -11.87
C ARG A 117 10.20 3.50 -12.02
N LEU A 118 10.36 4.35 -11.00
CA LEU A 118 9.91 5.74 -11.05
C LEU A 118 10.64 6.54 -12.12
N ASP A 119 11.94 6.34 -12.29
CA ASP A 119 12.71 7.02 -13.35
C ASP A 119 12.23 6.60 -14.74
N GLU A 120 11.90 5.31 -14.92
CA GLU A 120 11.31 4.82 -16.15
C GLU A 120 9.90 5.40 -16.37
N ALA A 121 9.06 5.45 -15.31
CA ALA A 121 7.75 6.09 -15.35
C ALA A 121 7.84 7.55 -15.80
N ARG A 122 8.76 8.32 -15.20
CA ARG A 122 9.01 9.72 -15.55
C ARG A 122 9.43 9.85 -17.02
N GLN A 123 10.33 8.99 -17.48
CA GLN A 123 10.81 9.04 -18.86
C GLN A 123 9.70 8.72 -19.86
N GLN A 124 8.89 7.69 -19.58
CA GLN A 124 7.75 7.33 -20.43
C GLN A 124 6.67 8.41 -20.43
N ALA A 125 6.34 9.00 -19.27
CA ALA A 125 5.41 10.10 -19.15
C ALA A 125 5.89 11.35 -19.90
N LYS A 126 7.17 11.71 -19.82
CA LYS A 126 7.76 12.82 -20.62
C LYS A 126 7.72 12.55 -22.11
N ASN A 127 7.93 11.31 -22.53
CA ASN A 127 7.78 10.92 -23.93
C ASN A 127 6.34 11.09 -24.39
N LEU A 128 5.35 10.67 -23.57
CA LEU A 128 3.93 10.89 -23.85
C LEU A 128 3.60 12.38 -23.98
N VAL A 129 4.06 13.22 -23.03
CA VAL A 129 3.88 14.68 -23.08
C VAL A 129 4.44 15.27 -24.37
N SER A 130 5.55 14.73 -24.89
CA SER A 130 6.15 15.20 -26.16
C SER A 130 5.29 14.88 -27.39
N THR A 131 4.32 13.95 -27.28
CA THR A 131 3.39 13.59 -28.35
C THR A 131 2.08 14.41 -28.31
N LEU A 132 1.88 15.26 -27.29
CA LEU A 132 0.71 16.14 -27.21
C LEU A 132 0.65 17.06 -28.43
N GLY A 133 -0.50 17.02 -29.12
CA GLY A 133 -0.80 17.94 -30.22
C GLY A 133 -0.96 19.39 -29.75
N ARG A 134 -1.09 20.31 -30.70
CA ARG A 134 -1.26 21.77 -30.41
C ARG A 134 -2.46 22.06 -29.52
N ASP A 135 -3.54 21.29 -29.65
CA ASP A 135 -4.78 21.44 -28.91
C ASP A 135 -4.91 20.42 -27.76
N GLY A 136 -3.88 19.62 -27.52
CA GLY A 136 -3.83 18.63 -26.46
C GLY A 136 -3.47 19.27 -25.12
N ALA A 137 -4.20 18.89 -24.07
CA ALA A 137 -3.90 19.26 -22.69
C ALA A 137 -3.72 18.01 -21.83
N ALA A 138 -2.74 18.02 -20.93
CA ALA A 138 -2.54 16.95 -19.99
C ALA A 138 -2.57 17.46 -18.53
N MET A 139 -2.97 16.58 -17.63
CA MET A 139 -2.91 16.75 -16.19
C MET A 139 -1.98 15.69 -15.61
N VAL A 140 -1.22 16.04 -14.59
CA VAL A 140 -0.34 15.11 -13.87
C VAL A 140 -0.80 14.95 -12.44
N ILE A 141 -1.04 13.71 -12.05
CA ILE A 141 -1.37 13.30 -10.69
C ILE A 141 -0.28 12.31 -10.26
N ALA A 142 0.38 12.58 -9.14
CA ALA A 142 1.20 11.60 -8.45
C ALA A 142 0.37 10.95 -7.34
N PHE A 143 0.59 9.64 -7.11
CA PHE A 143 -0.13 8.92 -6.08
C PHE A 143 0.74 7.86 -5.40
N ASP A 144 0.42 7.65 -4.15
CA ASP A 144 0.85 6.56 -3.27
C ASP A 144 -0.39 6.04 -2.51
N ASP A 145 -0.48 6.07 -1.18
CA ASP A 145 -1.72 5.84 -0.42
C ASP A 145 -2.67 7.04 -0.44
N SER A 146 -2.19 8.17 -0.96
CA SER A 146 -2.91 9.41 -1.23
C SER A 146 -2.65 9.86 -2.67
N ALA A 147 -3.43 10.80 -3.19
CA ALA A 147 -3.20 11.35 -4.53
C ALA A 147 -3.15 12.87 -4.52
N GLN A 148 -2.23 13.42 -5.30
CA GLN A 148 -2.04 14.85 -5.44
C GLN A 148 -2.00 15.27 -6.90
N THR A 149 -2.79 16.28 -7.26
CA THR A 149 -2.65 16.94 -8.57
C THR A 149 -1.44 17.86 -8.54
N LEU A 150 -0.40 17.48 -9.27
CA LEU A 150 0.83 18.28 -9.39
C LEU A 150 0.71 19.35 -10.48
N ALA A 151 0.04 19.01 -11.58
CA ALA A 151 -0.29 19.96 -12.63
C ALA A 151 -1.74 19.79 -13.06
N PRO A 152 -2.57 20.83 -13.03
CA PRO A 152 -3.91 20.83 -13.62
C PRO A 152 -3.79 20.72 -15.14
N PHE A 153 -4.91 20.54 -15.86
CA PHE A 153 -4.89 20.49 -17.32
C PHE A 153 -4.18 21.70 -17.94
N THR A 154 -3.07 21.45 -18.60
CA THR A 154 -2.28 22.46 -19.32
C THR A 154 -1.74 21.89 -20.63
N SER A 155 -1.58 22.75 -21.62
CA SER A 155 -0.92 22.44 -22.89
C SER A 155 0.58 22.78 -22.90
N ASP A 156 1.10 23.40 -21.82
CA ASP A 156 2.52 23.74 -21.72
C ASP A 156 3.35 22.48 -21.37
N GLN A 157 3.96 21.90 -22.39
CA GLN A 157 4.79 20.71 -22.24
C GLN A 157 5.99 20.93 -21.30
N ARG A 158 6.51 22.16 -21.17
CA ARG A 158 7.64 22.45 -20.26
C ARG A 158 7.22 22.36 -18.82
N VAL A 159 6.07 22.93 -18.48
CA VAL A 159 5.48 22.83 -17.13
C VAL A 159 5.24 21.37 -16.78
N LEU A 160 4.60 20.61 -17.67
CA LEU A 160 4.33 19.19 -17.45
C LEU A 160 5.61 18.37 -17.20
N LYS A 161 6.64 18.57 -18.04
CA LYS A 161 7.93 17.85 -17.89
C LYS A 161 8.64 18.20 -16.59
N ASN A 162 8.67 19.48 -16.21
CA ASN A 162 9.29 19.91 -14.96
C ASN A 162 8.57 19.33 -13.74
N VAL A 163 7.24 19.29 -13.78
CA VAL A 163 6.43 18.71 -12.71
C VAL A 163 6.67 17.18 -12.61
N ILE A 164 6.73 16.47 -13.74
CA ILE A 164 7.05 15.03 -13.75
C ILE A 164 8.44 14.79 -13.15
N ASP A 165 9.43 15.63 -13.47
CA ASP A 165 10.80 15.50 -12.92
C ASP A 165 10.85 15.82 -11.40
N SER A 166 9.91 16.61 -10.88
CA SER A 166 9.86 16.98 -9.46
C SER A 166 9.24 15.90 -8.55
N ILE A 167 8.59 14.88 -9.11
CA ILE A 167 8.00 13.78 -8.33
C ILE A 167 9.12 13.09 -7.55
N GLN A 168 9.02 13.00 -6.24
CA GLN A 168 9.98 12.29 -5.42
C GLN A 168 9.42 10.92 -5.03
N PRO A 169 10.27 9.88 -4.97
CA PRO A 169 9.82 8.58 -4.48
C PRO A 169 9.43 8.68 -3.00
N THR A 170 8.46 7.88 -2.57
CA THR A 170 8.10 7.69 -1.16
C THR A 170 8.27 6.23 -0.78
N ASP A 171 8.29 5.92 0.51
CA ASP A 171 8.27 4.55 0.99
C ASP A 171 6.85 4.15 1.47
N ARG A 172 5.82 4.84 0.96
CA ARG A 172 4.40 4.62 1.29
C ARG A 172 3.80 3.49 0.43
N ARG A 173 2.65 3.00 0.86
CA ARG A 173 1.87 2.01 0.11
C ARG A 173 1.20 2.62 -1.11
N SER A 174 0.85 1.78 -2.09
CA SER A 174 0.12 2.19 -3.29
C SER A 174 -1.38 1.90 -3.18
N LYS A 175 -2.22 2.92 -3.47
CA LYS A 175 -3.68 2.83 -3.58
C LYS A 175 -4.19 3.65 -4.76
N LEU A 176 -5.03 3.03 -5.59
CA LEU A 176 -5.62 3.68 -6.77
C LEU A 176 -6.88 4.50 -6.46
N GLU A 177 -7.58 4.20 -5.37
CA GLU A 177 -8.89 4.82 -5.08
C GLU A 177 -8.80 6.34 -5.08
N SER A 178 -7.85 6.91 -4.35
CA SER A 178 -7.65 8.35 -4.26
C SER A 178 -7.28 8.98 -5.62
N ALA A 179 -6.43 8.31 -6.40
CA ALA A 179 -6.01 8.77 -7.72
C ALA A 179 -7.17 8.76 -8.72
N TYR A 180 -7.97 7.69 -8.73
CA TYR A 180 -9.12 7.57 -9.61
C TYR A 180 -10.26 8.50 -9.22
N GLN A 181 -10.53 8.69 -7.92
CA GLN A 181 -11.50 9.68 -7.45
C GLN A 181 -11.10 11.09 -7.91
N LEU A 182 -9.83 11.44 -7.77
CA LEU A 182 -9.30 12.73 -8.18
C LEU A 182 -9.37 12.90 -9.70
N ALA A 183 -8.98 11.88 -10.47
CA ALA A 183 -9.07 11.88 -11.92
C ALA A 183 -10.52 12.02 -12.41
N ASN A 184 -11.46 11.27 -11.84
CA ASN A 184 -12.88 11.31 -12.16
C ASN A 184 -13.51 12.66 -11.82
N ALA A 185 -13.18 13.23 -10.65
CA ALA A 185 -13.65 14.57 -10.25
C ALA A 185 -13.20 15.64 -11.26
N GLN A 186 -11.94 15.61 -11.67
CA GLN A 186 -11.39 16.56 -12.63
C GLN A 186 -11.94 16.35 -14.06
N ALA A 187 -12.23 15.10 -14.44
CA ALA A 187 -12.89 14.81 -15.70
C ALA A 187 -14.33 15.36 -15.73
N ALA A 188 -15.07 15.30 -14.61
CA ALA A 188 -16.44 15.79 -14.50
C ALA A 188 -16.54 17.31 -14.48
N PHE A 189 -15.63 18.01 -13.76
CA PHE A 189 -15.64 19.49 -13.66
C PHE A 189 -15.51 20.17 -15.01
N THR A 190 -14.78 19.60 -15.93
CA THR A 190 -14.55 20.18 -17.26
C THR A 190 -15.64 19.84 -18.28
N ALA A 191 -16.53 18.91 -17.99
CA ALA A 191 -17.66 18.57 -18.86
C ALA A 191 -18.76 19.65 -18.85
N GLY A 192 -18.78 20.53 -17.85
CA GLY A 192 -19.80 21.61 -17.69
C GLY A 192 -19.57 22.85 -18.51
N ASP A 193 -18.36 23.11 -19.02
CA ASP A 193 -17.98 24.45 -19.48
C ASP A 193 -17.90 24.63 -21.00
N SER A 194 -18.05 23.61 -21.83
CA SER A 194 -18.13 23.76 -23.29
C SER A 194 -18.72 22.53 -23.98
N GLN A 195 -19.66 22.74 -24.88
CA GLN A 195 -20.28 21.72 -25.75
C GLN A 195 -19.29 20.96 -26.67
N SER A 196 -18.03 21.36 -26.71
CA SER A 196 -17.02 20.83 -27.64
C SER A 196 -16.19 19.63 -27.13
N PHE A 197 -16.31 19.24 -25.85
CA PHE A 197 -15.48 18.14 -25.27
C PHE A 197 -16.35 17.03 -24.67
N ARG A 198 -17.05 16.28 -25.52
CA ARG A 198 -17.81 15.08 -25.11
C ARG A 198 -16.97 13.78 -25.08
N ALA A 199 -15.70 13.82 -25.45
CA ALA A 199 -14.86 12.62 -25.45
C ALA A 199 -14.32 12.35 -24.03
N ALA A 200 -14.43 11.10 -23.59
CA ALA A 200 -13.80 10.64 -22.35
C ALA A 200 -12.28 10.86 -22.41
N PRO A 201 -11.63 11.24 -21.31
CA PRO A 201 -10.19 11.47 -21.31
C PRO A 201 -9.42 10.16 -21.49
N ASP A 202 -8.23 10.23 -22.09
CA ASP A 202 -7.28 9.12 -22.06
C ASP A 202 -6.50 9.17 -20.75
N VAL A 203 -6.53 8.09 -19.98
CA VAL A 203 -5.88 7.97 -18.67
C VAL A 203 -4.68 7.03 -18.80
N TYR A 204 -3.49 7.56 -18.59
CA TYR A 204 -2.25 6.78 -18.61
C TYR A 204 -1.79 6.54 -17.17
N LEU A 205 -1.77 5.27 -16.77
CA LEU A 205 -1.34 4.83 -15.45
C LEU A 205 0.02 4.17 -15.55
N TYR A 206 1.00 4.73 -14.84
CA TYR A 206 2.35 4.21 -14.69
C TYR A 206 2.52 3.64 -13.29
N SER A 207 2.53 2.31 -13.16
CA SER A 207 2.65 1.58 -11.89
C SER A 207 3.14 0.16 -12.15
N ASP A 208 3.62 -0.53 -11.14
CA ASP A 208 3.93 -1.96 -11.20
C ASP A 208 2.67 -2.84 -10.98
N GLY A 209 1.54 -2.23 -10.65
CA GLY A 209 0.25 -2.90 -10.44
C GLY A 209 0.05 -3.52 -9.07
N ARG A 210 1.00 -3.35 -8.15
CA ARG A 210 0.90 -3.83 -6.75
C ARG A 210 0.11 -2.86 -5.88
N VAL A 211 -1.14 -2.64 -6.24
CA VAL A 211 -2.05 -1.73 -5.54
C VAL A 211 -3.01 -2.50 -4.64
N LEU A 212 -3.29 -1.94 -3.46
CA LEU A 212 -4.10 -2.61 -2.43
C LEU A 212 -5.60 -2.71 -2.78
N ASP A 213 -6.09 -1.87 -3.68
CA ASP A 213 -7.51 -1.63 -3.95
C ASP A 213 -7.87 -1.72 -5.44
N GLY A 214 -6.99 -2.29 -6.26
CA GLY A 214 -7.13 -2.32 -7.72
C GLY A 214 -8.38 -3.05 -8.24
N ASP A 215 -9.02 -3.89 -7.43
CA ASP A 215 -10.25 -4.63 -7.73
C ASP A 215 -11.54 -3.86 -7.41
N ARG A 216 -11.45 -2.76 -6.67
CA ARG A 216 -12.60 -2.03 -6.12
C ARG A 216 -12.91 -0.73 -6.82
N VAL A 217 -12.00 -0.26 -7.67
CA VAL A 217 -12.07 1.09 -8.22
C VAL A 217 -12.01 1.07 -9.74
N SER A 218 -12.69 2.05 -10.36
CA SER A 218 -12.68 2.25 -11.81
C SER A 218 -12.51 3.73 -12.15
N VAL A 219 -11.81 3.99 -13.25
CA VAL A 219 -11.64 5.35 -13.79
C VAL A 219 -12.57 5.58 -14.97
N GLN A 220 -13.10 6.80 -15.09
CA GLN A 220 -13.89 7.22 -16.24
C GLN A 220 -12.94 7.67 -17.36
N GLY A 221 -12.90 6.90 -18.45
CA GLY A 221 -12.05 7.19 -19.60
C GLY A 221 -11.43 5.93 -20.20
N ASN A 222 -10.53 6.14 -21.17
CA ASN A 222 -9.77 5.06 -21.77
C ASN A 222 -8.52 4.84 -20.94
N LEU A 223 -8.44 3.74 -20.19
CA LEU A 223 -7.29 3.43 -19.35
C LEU A 223 -6.18 2.77 -20.18
N HIS A 224 -5.02 3.38 -20.17
CA HIS A 224 -3.77 2.87 -20.74
C HIS A 224 -2.81 2.52 -19.59
N TYR A 225 -2.79 1.27 -19.17
CA TYR A 225 -1.90 0.82 -18.12
C TYR A 225 -0.51 0.51 -18.67
N GLN A 226 0.49 1.20 -18.13
CA GLN A 226 1.91 1.00 -18.42
C GLN A 226 2.54 0.27 -17.24
N GLN A 227 2.59 -1.06 -17.36
CA GLN A 227 3.18 -1.92 -16.34
C GLN A 227 4.69 -1.72 -16.29
N LEU A 228 5.23 -1.45 -15.10
CA LEU A 228 6.64 -1.27 -14.82
C LEU A 228 7.18 -2.42 -13.97
N GLY A 229 8.49 -2.66 -14.07
CA GLY A 229 9.17 -3.75 -13.36
C GLY A 229 9.49 -4.96 -14.23
N SER A 230 10.43 -5.77 -13.75
CA SER A 230 10.87 -6.99 -14.41
C SER A 230 10.16 -8.22 -13.82
N PRO A 231 9.70 -9.17 -14.64
CA PRO A 231 9.04 -10.39 -14.16
C PRO A 231 10.01 -11.38 -13.48
N THR A 232 11.30 -11.12 -13.54
CA THR A 232 12.36 -11.96 -12.97
C THR A 232 13.01 -11.33 -11.73
N THR A 233 12.57 -10.15 -11.33
CA THR A 233 13.13 -9.42 -10.18
C THR A 233 12.93 -10.22 -8.90
N GLY A 234 13.99 -10.30 -8.10
CA GLY A 234 13.97 -10.84 -6.75
C GLY A 234 13.93 -9.73 -5.71
N ASN A 235 13.50 -10.05 -4.52
CA ASN A 235 13.58 -9.19 -3.34
C ASN A 235 13.54 -10.05 -2.08
N ILE A 236 14.31 -9.67 -1.07
CA ILE A 236 14.27 -10.27 0.27
C ILE A 236 13.93 -9.17 1.25
N ALA A 237 12.78 -9.29 1.90
CA ALA A 237 12.24 -8.23 2.72
C ALA A 237 12.06 -8.64 4.18
N ILE A 238 12.22 -7.71 5.10
CA ILE A 238 11.77 -7.84 6.48
C ILE A 238 10.29 -7.45 6.52
N VAL A 239 9.40 -8.45 6.60
CA VAL A 239 7.95 -8.24 6.52
C VAL A 239 7.26 -8.12 7.88
N ALA A 240 7.95 -8.51 8.94
CA ALA A 240 7.46 -8.31 10.31
C ALA A 240 8.62 -8.21 11.29
N MET A 241 8.45 -7.34 12.28
CA MET A 241 9.37 -7.19 13.41
C MET A 241 8.59 -6.92 14.69
N SER A 242 9.02 -7.51 15.79
CA SER A 242 8.50 -7.20 17.11
C SER A 242 9.60 -7.19 18.15
N ALA A 243 9.52 -6.25 19.08
CA ALA A 243 10.36 -6.21 20.26
C ALA A 243 9.46 -6.08 21.48
N LYS A 244 9.50 -7.06 22.36
CA LYS A 244 8.64 -7.14 23.55
C LYS A 244 9.47 -7.26 24.81
N ARG A 245 9.13 -6.47 25.82
CA ARG A 245 9.70 -6.64 27.16
C ARG A 245 9.06 -7.85 27.85
N ASP A 246 9.89 -8.59 28.58
CA ASP A 246 9.39 -9.64 29.45
C ASP A 246 8.66 -9.02 30.65
N TYR A 247 7.47 -9.52 30.94
CA TYR A 247 6.68 -9.07 32.10
C TYR A 247 7.35 -9.38 33.43
N GLN A 248 8.10 -10.48 33.51
CA GLN A 248 8.78 -10.91 34.74
C GLN A 248 10.12 -10.20 34.94
N GLN A 249 10.79 -9.88 33.82
CA GLN A 249 12.07 -9.19 33.81
C GLN A 249 11.99 -7.99 32.86
N PRO A 250 11.44 -6.84 33.33
CA PRO A 250 11.16 -5.69 32.46
C PRO A 250 12.37 -5.07 31.76
N THR A 251 13.61 -5.39 32.22
CA THR A 251 14.82 -4.99 31.52
C THR A 251 15.13 -5.87 30.30
N GLN A 252 14.58 -7.09 30.26
CA GLN A 252 14.82 -8.00 29.16
C GLN A 252 13.83 -7.77 28.03
N VAL A 253 14.37 -7.73 26.82
CA VAL A 253 13.62 -7.53 25.58
C VAL A 253 13.88 -8.68 24.64
N GLN A 254 12.82 -9.33 24.20
CA GLN A 254 12.86 -10.35 23.17
C GLN A 254 12.57 -9.72 21.81
N VAL A 255 13.43 -9.97 20.84
CA VAL A 255 13.31 -9.44 19.47
C VAL A 255 13.07 -10.59 18.50
N PHE A 256 12.07 -10.43 17.67
CA PHE A 256 11.72 -11.36 16.60
C PHE A 256 11.61 -10.60 15.29
N ALA A 257 12.11 -11.19 14.20
CA ALA A 257 11.91 -10.69 12.84
C ALA A 257 11.54 -11.84 11.90
N ARG A 258 10.68 -11.54 10.93
CA ARG A 258 10.31 -12.45 9.85
C ARG A 258 10.69 -11.83 8.52
N LEU A 259 11.36 -12.64 7.69
CA LEU A 259 11.74 -12.27 6.34
C LEU A 259 10.91 -13.08 5.32
N ALA A 260 10.78 -12.53 4.13
CA ALA A 260 10.16 -13.18 2.99
C ALA A 260 11.04 -13.06 1.75
N ASN A 261 11.04 -14.11 0.92
CA ASN A 261 11.74 -14.12 -0.35
C ASN A 261 10.73 -14.02 -1.50
N PHE A 262 10.70 -12.89 -2.19
CA PHE A 262 9.88 -12.66 -3.37
C PHE A 262 10.59 -13.00 -4.68
N GLY A 263 11.83 -13.46 -4.60
CA GLY A 263 12.61 -13.94 -5.72
C GLY A 263 12.14 -15.29 -6.29
N PRO A 264 12.75 -15.72 -7.41
CA PRO A 264 12.42 -16.99 -8.07
C PRO A 264 12.99 -18.24 -7.40
N GLU A 265 14.13 -18.12 -6.73
CA GLU A 265 14.93 -19.24 -6.24
C GLU A 265 14.98 -19.25 -4.71
N PRO A 266 15.13 -20.44 -4.10
CA PRO A 266 15.40 -20.56 -2.67
C PRO A 266 16.71 -19.86 -2.30
N VAL A 267 16.72 -19.15 -1.18
CA VAL A 267 17.92 -18.49 -0.66
C VAL A 267 18.23 -19.04 0.73
N ALA A 268 19.42 -19.62 0.87
CA ALA A 268 19.91 -20.15 2.15
C ALA A 268 20.91 -19.18 2.79
N ASP A 269 21.07 -19.31 4.12
CA ASP A 269 22.06 -18.58 4.91
C ASP A 269 21.97 -17.05 4.80
N VAL A 270 20.75 -16.48 4.58
CA VAL A 270 20.55 -15.04 4.63
C VAL A 270 20.93 -14.52 6.00
N GLN A 271 21.95 -13.67 6.05
CA GLN A 271 22.42 -13.10 7.31
C GLN A 271 21.56 -11.94 7.74
N VAL A 272 21.11 -11.98 9.00
CA VAL A 272 20.29 -10.94 9.61
C VAL A 272 21.02 -10.44 10.84
N GLN A 273 21.24 -9.15 10.91
CA GLN A 273 21.97 -8.49 11.99
C GLN A 273 21.03 -7.69 12.88
N LEU A 274 21.20 -7.85 14.20
CA LEU A 274 20.51 -7.05 15.20
C LEU A 274 21.47 -6.03 15.77
N SER A 275 21.08 -4.76 15.75
CA SER A 275 21.79 -3.67 16.39
C SER A 275 20.90 -2.96 17.41
N VAL A 276 21.55 -2.38 18.43
CA VAL A 276 20.92 -1.53 19.44
C VAL A 276 21.68 -0.21 19.46
N ASP A 277 21.00 0.90 19.23
CA ASP A 277 21.56 2.25 19.10
C ASP A 277 22.78 2.28 18.15
N GLY A 278 22.63 1.61 16.99
CA GLY A 278 23.66 1.50 15.96
C GLY A 278 24.80 0.52 16.29
N LYS A 279 24.80 -0.12 17.46
CA LYS A 279 25.83 -1.11 17.83
C LYS A 279 25.32 -2.53 17.63
N VAL A 280 26.01 -3.31 16.83
CA VAL A 280 25.69 -4.73 16.59
C VAL A 280 25.73 -5.52 17.89
N ARG A 281 24.68 -6.27 18.18
CA ARG A 281 24.54 -7.11 19.38
C ARG A 281 24.48 -8.59 19.06
N SER A 282 23.85 -8.94 17.96
CA SER A 282 23.66 -10.33 17.56
C SER A 282 23.49 -10.45 16.06
N SER A 283 23.69 -11.64 15.53
CA SER A 283 23.35 -11.99 14.16
C SER A 283 22.68 -13.35 14.13
N GLY A 284 21.79 -13.53 13.18
CA GLY A 284 21.09 -14.78 12.93
C GLY A 284 21.13 -15.13 11.44
N LYS A 285 20.68 -16.32 11.11
CA LYS A 285 20.54 -16.77 9.72
C LYS A 285 19.14 -17.30 9.49
N VAL A 286 18.62 -17.04 8.29
CA VAL A 286 17.34 -17.58 7.83
C VAL A 286 17.51 -18.26 6.48
N ASN A 287 16.65 -19.24 6.20
CA ASN A 287 16.57 -19.94 4.92
C ASN A 287 15.17 -19.71 4.36
N LEU A 288 15.10 -19.12 3.19
CA LEU A 288 13.87 -18.61 2.63
C LEU A 288 13.49 -19.36 1.36
N LEU A 289 12.32 -19.98 1.35
CA LEU A 289 11.68 -20.43 0.11
C LEU A 289 10.95 -19.27 -0.55
N PRO A 290 10.83 -19.23 -1.89
CA PRO A 290 10.05 -18.24 -2.60
C PRO A 290 8.59 -18.21 -2.13
N GLU A 291 8.05 -17.02 -1.84
CA GLU A 291 6.63 -16.85 -1.47
C GLU A 291 5.67 -17.32 -2.57
N ARG A 292 6.11 -17.29 -3.84
CA ARG A 292 5.36 -17.77 -5.00
C ARG A 292 5.31 -19.29 -5.17
N TYR A 293 6.05 -20.06 -4.37
CA TYR A 293 6.02 -21.51 -4.44
C TYR A 293 4.64 -22.04 -4.02
N THR A 294 4.11 -22.98 -4.81
CA THR A 294 2.92 -23.77 -4.45
C THR A 294 3.26 -24.69 -3.27
N ASP A 295 2.24 -25.16 -2.56
CA ASP A 295 2.43 -26.13 -1.45
C ASP A 295 3.19 -27.37 -1.88
N ASP A 296 3.01 -27.84 -3.13
CA ASP A 296 3.73 -29.00 -3.66
C ASP A 296 5.20 -28.68 -3.92
N GLN A 297 5.52 -27.51 -4.45
CA GLN A 297 6.91 -27.06 -4.62
C GLN A 297 7.62 -26.88 -3.29
N ARG A 298 6.93 -26.29 -2.27
CA ARG A 298 7.48 -26.20 -0.90
C ARG A 298 7.78 -27.57 -0.32
N ARG A 299 6.82 -28.53 -0.43
CA ARG A 299 7.03 -29.93 0.03
C ARG A 299 8.21 -30.61 -0.69
N GLN A 300 8.37 -30.40 -1.99
CA GLN A 300 9.47 -30.97 -2.75
C GLN A 300 10.84 -30.37 -2.32
N ALA A 301 10.91 -29.06 -2.10
CA ALA A 301 12.11 -28.40 -1.63
C ALA A 301 12.53 -28.93 -0.22
N ILE A 302 11.56 -29.04 0.69
CA ILE A 302 11.79 -29.59 2.04
C ILE A 302 12.19 -31.08 1.97
N ALA A 303 11.54 -31.89 1.13
CA ALA A 303 11.91 -33.27 0.93
C ALA A 303 13.30 -33.41 0.28
N GLY A 304 13.73 -32.41 -0.52
CA GLY A 304 15.07 -32.29 -1.08
C GLY A 304 16.14 -31.84 -0.09
N GLY A 305 15.78 -31.61 1.19
CA GLY A 305 16.71 -31.25 2.26
C GLY A 305 16.82 -29.76 2.54
N PHE A 306 15.94 -28.91 1.99
CA PHE A 306 15.92 -27.49 2.33
C PHE A 306 15.18 -27.27 3.67
N GLU A 307 15.88 -26.75 4.66
CA GLU A 307 15.29 -26.40 5.96
C GLU A 307 14.75 -24.96 5.90
N GLU A 308 13.47 -24.81 5.65
CA GLU A 308 12.82 -23.48 5.65
C GLU A 308 12.80 -22.88 7.06
N ARG A 309 13.36 -21.69 7.20
CA ARG A 309 13.36 -20.90 8.42
C ARG A 309 13.23 -19.43 8.06
N ASN A 310 12.01 -18.93 8.03
CA ASN A 310 11.70 -17.56 7.65
C ASN A 310 11.64 -16.57 8.82
N GLY A 311 11.80 -17.03 10.05
CA GLY A 311 11.84 -16.22 11.25
C GLY A 311 13.13 -16.37 12.01
N VAL A 312 13.62 -15.28 12.58
CA VAL A 312 14.75 -15.25 13.48
C VAL A 312 14.32 -14.68 14.83
N GLU A 313 14.60 -15.43 15.88
CA GLU A 313 14.47 -15.03 17.26
C GLU A 313 15.87 -14.73 17.81
N PHE A 314 16.07 -13.53 18.28
CA PHE A 314 17.36 -13.11 18.82
C PHE A 314 17.47 -13.41 20.31
N PRO A 315 18.70 -13.58 20.86
CA PRO A 315 18.89 -13.69 22.29
C PRO A 315 18.30 -12.49 23.03
N MET A 316 17.84 -12.72 24.26
CA MET A 316 17.32 -11.67 25.14
C MET A 316 18.33 -10.54 25.29
N LEU A 317 17.86 -9.30 25.08
CA LEU A 317 18.63 -8.08 25.26
C LEU A 317 18.32 -7.49 26.63
N ASP A 318 19.33 -7.11 27.38
CA ASP A 318 19.15 -6.35 28.63
C ASP A 318 19.20 -4.84 28.33
N LEU A 319 18.03 -4.18 28.39
CA LEU A 319 17.83 -2.78 28.05
C LEU A 319 17.20 -2.03 29.22
N THR A 320 18.02 -1.29 29.96
CA THR A 320 17.61 -0.46 31.11
C THR A 320 17.04 0.89 30.73
N ASP A 321 17.35 1.37 29.53
CA ASP A 321 16.93 2.66 29.01
C ASP A 321 16.10 2.52 27.72
N SER A 322 15.63 3.64 27.18
CA SER A 322 15.08 3.69 25.85
C SER A 322 16.14 3.34 24.82
N ALA A 323 15.83 2.48 23.87
CA ALA A 323 16.79 2.06 22.86
C ALA A 323 16.11 1.90 21.49
N ILE A 324 16.86 2.18 20.44
CA ILE A 324 16.48 1.92 19.05
C ILE A 324 17.03 0.54 18.69
N VAL A 325 16.15 -0.39 18.44
CA VAL A 325 16.49 -1.74 18.01
C VAL A 325 16.24 -1.84 16.51
N THR A 326 17.29 -2.15 15.74
CA THR A 326 17.23 -2.28 14.29
C THR A 326 17.65 -3.69 13.89
N VAL A 327 16.82 -4.32 13.05
CA VAL A 327 17.14 -5.56 12.37
C VAL A 327 17.42 -5.23 10.92
N GLN A 328 18.52 -5.72 10.37
CA GLN A 328 18.94 -5.46 8.99
C GLN A 328 19.38 -6.76 8.33
N GLN A 329 18.93 -7.00 7.11
CA GLN A 329 19.50 -8.05 6.27
C GLN A 329 20.84 -7.59 5.67
N MET A 330 21.74 -8.54 5.47
CA MET A 330 23.09 -8.28 4.98
C MET A 330 23.34 -8.82 3.57
N ASN A 331 22.41 -9.57 3.01
CA ASN A 331 22.50 -10.10 1.66
C ASN A 331 21.85 -9.13 0.69
N THR A 332 22.66 -8.49 -0.14
CA THR A 332 22.19 -7.51 -1.14
C THR A 332 22.16 -8.07 -2.56
N ASP A 333 22.67 -9.28 -2.79
CA ASP A 333 22.71 -9.88 -4.13
C ASP A 333 21.29 -10.26 -4.58
N GLY A 334 20.81 -9.59 -5.63
CA GLY A 334 19.46 -9.81 -6.19
C GLY A 334 18.33 -9.14 -5.41
N ASP A 335 18.67 -8.25 -4.52
CA ASP A 335 17.75 -7.37 -3.80
C ASP A 335 17.68 -6.01 -4.49
N HIS A 336 16.48 -5.51 -4.71
CA HIS A 336 16.24 -4.31 -5.52
C HIS A 336 15.48 -3.21 -4.78
N LEU A 337 15.15 -3.40 -3.47
CA LEU A 337 14.40 -2.42 -2.69
C LEU A 337 15.02 -2.16 -1.32
N ALA A 338 15.84 -1.12 -1.20
CA ALA A 338 16.52 -0.78 0.04
C ALA A 338 15.61 -0.39 1.22
N ALA A 339 14.33 -0.06 0.98
CA ALA A 339 13.41 0.40 2.02
C ALA A 339 12.95 -0.72 2.97
N ASP A 340 13.04 -1.99 2.58
CA ASP A 340 12.65 -3.16 3.37
C ASP A 340 13.83 -4.03 3.85
N ASP A 341 15.07 -3.59 3.56
CA ASP A 341 16.30 -4.21 4.06
C ASP A 341 16.48 -4.08 5.57
N ALA A 342 15.91 -3.04 6.16
CA ALA A 342 16.03 -2.74 7.57
C ALA A 342 14.68 -2.40 8.19
N ALA A 343 14.44 -2.91 9.38
CA ALA A 343 13.31 -2.53 10.20
C ALA A 343 13.78 -2.08 11.58
N SER A 344 13.20 -1.01 12.07
CA SER A 344 13.55 -0.42 13.37
C SER A 344 12.34 -0.30 14.28
N VAL A 345 12.54 -0.51 15.55
CA VAL A 345 11.56 -0.28 16.61
C VAL A 345 12.19 0.51 17.75
N VAL A 346 11.43 1.41 18.34
CA VAL A 346 11.83 2.11 19.57
C VAL A 346 11.29 1.33 20.76
N VAL A 347 12.19 0.81 21.59
CA VAL A 347 11.84 0.13 22.83
C VAL A 347 11.88 1.16 23.96
N PRO A 348 10.74 1.50 24.59
CA PRO A 348 10.75 2.47 25.70
C PRO A 348 11.47 1.89 26.92
N PRO A 349 11.95 2.73 27.85
CA PRO A 349 12.56 2.25 29.10
C PRO A 349 11.56 1.40 29.91
N PRO A 350 12.03 0.51 30.77
CA PRO A 350 11.13 -0.18 31.70
C PRO A 350 10.44 0.85 32.59
N LYS A 351 9.12 0.81 32.60
CA LYS A 351 8.34 1.78 33.37
C LYS A 351 8.37 1.44 34.84
N ILE A 352 8.93 2.33 35.66
CA ILE A 352 8.79 2.26 37.12
C ILE A 352 7.54 3.06 37.51
N LEU A 353 6.58 2.37 38.14
CA LEU A 353 5.23 2.88 38.33
C LEU A 353 5.10 3.84 39.52
N SER A 354 4.20 4.81 39.35
CA SER A 354 3.70 5.65 40.44
C SER A 354 2.28 5.19 40.80
N VAL A 355 2.08 4.78 42.03
CA VAL A 355 0.80 4.19 42.51
C VAL A 355 0.25 5.02 43.65
N LEU A 356 -1.05 5.35 43.57
CA LEU A 356 -1.83 5.97 44.65
C LEU A 356 -2.80 4.95 45.20
N LEU A 357 -2.76 4.68 46.52
CA LEU A 357 -3.74 3.87 47.23
C LEU A 357 -4.73 4.78 47.95
N ILE A 358 -6.00 4.64 47.64
CA ILE A 358 -7.08 5.33 48.33
C ILE A 358 -7.76 4.33 49.27
N SER A 359 -7.56 4.49 50.55
CA SER A 359 -8.01 3.54 51.58
C SER A 359 -8.09 4.21 52.96
N ASP A 360 -9.03 3.77 53.80
CA ASP A 360 -9.08 4.10 55.21
C ASP A 360 -8.12 3.25 56.09
N GLY A 361 -7.29 2.48 55.43
CA GLY A 361 -6.29 1.61 56.04
C GLY A 361 -6.53 0.14 55.71
N ASN A 362 -5.62 -0.44 54.91
CA ASN A 362 -5.58 -1.85 54.60
C ASN A 362 -4.11 -2.29 54.59
N TRP A 363 -3.70 -2.85 55.72
CA TRP A 363 -2.33 -3.26 55.94
C TRP A 363 -1.81 -4.22 54.85
N PHE A 364 -2.66 -5.15 54.42
CA PHE A 364 -2.28 -6.13 53.39
C PHE A 364 -1.99 -5.48 52.03
N LEU A 365 -2.84 -4.56 51.59
CA LEU A 365 -2.64 -3.80 50.35
C LEU A 365 -1.44 -2.88 50.47
N GLU A 366 -1.30 -2.15 51.59
CA GLU A 366 -0.16 -1.27 51.79
C GLU A 366 1.18 -2.05 51.72
N GLN A 367 1.31 -3.17 52.47
CA GLN A 367 2.53 -3.94 52.47
C GLN A 367 2.75 -4.65 51.12
N GLY A 368 1.69 -5.15 50.51
CA GLY A 368 1.75 -5.75 49.18
C GLY A 368 2.27 -4.78 48.11
N LEU A 369 1.77 -3.55 48.12
CA LEU A 369 2.19 -2.48 47.18
C LEU A 369 3.59 -1.93 47.53
N ARG A 370 3.91 -1.70 48.83
CA ARG A 370 5.24 -1.27 49.27
C ARG A 370 6.35 -2.27 48.95
N SER A 371 6.03 -3.56 48.85
CA SER A 371 6.99 -4.58 48.47
C SER A 371 7.38 -4.55 47.01
N GLN A 372 6.62 -3.82 46.17
CA GLN A 372 6.90 -3.66 44.75
C GLN A 372 7.94 -2.56 44.49
N ARG A 373 8.68 -2.65 43.39
CA ARG A 373 9.59 -1.61 42.94
C ARG A 373 8.77 -0.46 42.31
N LEU A 374 8.36 0.50 43.11
CA LEU A 374 7.58 1.66 42.65
C LEU A 374 8.44 2.92 42.70
N GLN A 375 8.22 3.83 41.76
CA GLN A 375 8.83 5.16 41.74
C GLN A 375 8.27 6.03 42.84
N VAL A 376 6.92 6.00 42.96
CA VAL A 376 6.16 6.71 43.98
C VAL A 376 5.08 5.79 44.49
N PHE A 377 4.98 5.67 45.81
CA PHE A 377 3.84 5.04 46.45
C PHE A 377 3.30 5.98 47.51
N GLU A 378 2.08 6.43 47.33
CA GLU A 378 1.39 7.33 48.25
C GLU A 378 0.05 6.72 48.66
N THR A 379 -0.35 7.03 49.88
CA THR A 379 -1.66 6.64 50.41
C THR A 379 -2.47 7.89 50.71
N MET A 380 -3.77 7.84 50.40
CA MET A 380 -4.70 8.95 50.61
C MET A 380 -6.02 8.41 51.21
N ARG A 381 -6.64 9.15 52.06
CA ARG A 381 -7.97 8.77 52.57
C ARG A 381 -9.05 9.08 51.55
N PRO A 382 -10.17 8.33 51.53
CA PRO A 382 -11.28 8.60 50.62
C PRO A 382 -11.79 10.03 50.70
N GLN A 383 -11.92 10.58 51.92
CA GLN A 383 -12.38 11.97 52.12
C GLN A 383 -11.42 13.00 51.46
N GLU A 384 -10.11 12.84 51.63
CA GLU A 384 -9.12 13.71 50.99
C GLU A 384 -9.20 13.63 49.46
N TYR A 385 -9.48 12.45 48.92
CA TYR A 385 -9.66 12.25 47.48
C TYR A 385 -10.92 12.92 46.95
N HIS A 386 -12.05 12.90 47.74
CA HIS A 386 -13.27 13.64 47.42
C HIS A 386 -13.06 15.15 47.44
N ASP A 387 -12.39 15.68 48.49
CA ASP A 387 -12.11 17.11 48.63
C ASP A 387 -11.28 17.68 47.45
N LEU A 388 -10.36 16.89 46.91
CA LEU A 388 -9.59 17.27 45.71
C LEU A 388 -10.45 17.38 44.44
N SER A 389 -11.59 16.69 44.40
CA SER A 389 -12.52 16.72 43.26
C SER A 389 -13.38 17.98 43.27
N ASP A 390 -13.79 18.44 44.45
CA ASP A 390 -14.71 19.58 44.61
C ASP A 390 -14.00 20.93 44.44
N ALA A 391 -12.71 21.02 44.73
CA ALA A 391 -11.91 22.24 44.61
C ALA A 391 -11.67 22.73 43.19
N ASN A 392 -11.92 21.91 42.16
CA ASN A 392 -11.60 22.22 40.78
C ASN A 392 -12.81 21.98 39.85
N ASN A 393 -13.69 22.91 39.70
CA ASN A 393 -14.86 22.95 38.79
C ASN A 393 -14.58 22.32 37.38
N GLY A 394 -14.30 21.03 37.31
CA GLY A 394 -14.15 20.34 36.01
C GLY A 394 -13.04 19.30 35.86
N GLY A 395 -12.39 18.85 36.91
CA GLY A 395 -11.42 17.74 36.81
C GLY A 395 -10.50 17.64 38.02
N LYS A 396 -10.24 16.42 38.51
CA LYS A 396 -9.34 16.19 39.62
C LYS A 396 -7.90 16.61 39.25
N LYS A 397 -7.36 17.57 39.98
CA LYS A 397 -5.93 17.86 39.92
C LYS A 397 -5.24 17.10 41.05
N LEU A 398 -4.88 15.85 40.79
CA LEU A 398 -4.00 15.11 41.70
C LEU A 398 -2.67 15.84 41.88
N PRO A 399 -2.08 15.78 43.07
CA PRO A 399 -0.82 16.47 43.36
C PRO A 399 0.33 16.01 42.46
N LYS A 400 0.26 14.78 41.96
CA LYS A 400 1.22 14.17 41.02
C LYS A 400 0.46 13.29 40.02
N PRO A 401 1.04 13.05 38.82
CA PRO A 401 0.51 12.04 37.92
C PRO A 401 0.81 10.63 38.49
N TYR A 402 -0.21 9.83 38.69
CA TYR A 402 -0.09 8.42 39.08
C TYR A 402 -0.44 7.54 37.88
N ASP A 403 0.30 6.44 37.72
CA ASP A 403 0.07 5.49 36.64
C ASP A 403 -1.09 4.55 36.95
N VAL A 404 -1.22 4.20 38.23
CA VAL A 404 -2.30 3.32 38.75
C VAL A 404 -2.89 3.92 40.01
N ILE A 405 -4.21 3.98 40.07
CA ILE A 405 -4.96 4.36 41.27
C ILE A 405 -5.65 3.13 41.81
N VAL A 406 -5.41 2.81 43.06
CA VAL A 406 -6.02 1.66 43.75
C VAL A 406 -7.06 2.17 44.74
N PHE A 407 -8.29 1.76 44.54
CA PHE A 407 -9.40 2.07 45.44
C PHE A 407 -9.70 0.86 46.34
N ASP A 408 -9.67 1.01 47.62
CA ASP A 408 -9.96 -0.03 48.60
C ASP A 408 -11.20 0.34 49.40
N ARG A 409 -12.31 -0.37 49.18
CA ARG A 409 -13.62 -0.21 49.87
C ARG A 409 -14.20 1.20 49.79
N VAL A 410 -13.94 1.95 48.72
CA VAL A 410 -14.49 3.29 48.50
C VAL A 410 -15.86 3.13 47.81
N ASN A 411 -16.92 3.06 48.61
CA ASN A 411 -18.29 2.80 48.12
C ASN A 411 -19.08 4.08 47.80
N ASP A 412 -18.57 5.24 48.14
CA ASP A 412 -19.14 6.57 47.97
C ASP A 412 -18.55 7.34 46.78
N LEU A 413 -17.81 6.65 45.90
CA LEU A 413 -17.28 7.21 44.68
C LEU A 413 -18.34 7.80 43.77
N GLU A 414 -18.15 9.01 43.26
CA GLU A 414 -19.02 9.58 42.25
C GLU A 414 -18.50 9.26 40.82
N ALA A 415 -19.40 9.25 39.83
CA ALA A 415 -19.03 8.93 38.45
C ALA A 415 -17.94 9.86 37.86
N LYS A 416 -17.92 11.14 38.28
CA LYS A 416 -16.88 12.14 37.90
C LYS A 416 -15.50 11.85 38.47
N GLU A 417 -15.44 10.98 39.49
CA GLU A 417 -14.24 10.63 40.24
C GLU A 417 -13.53 9.40 39.70
N VAL A 418 -14.20 8.64 38.85
CA VAL A 418 -13.66 7.47 38.19
C VAL A 418 -12.66 7.92 37.10
N PRO A 419 -11.42 7.40 37.08
CA PRO A 419 -10.45 7.76 36.07
C PRO A 419 -10.94 7.42 34.66
N THR A 420 -10.88 8.37 33.72
CA THR A 420 -11.21 8.19 32.30
C THR A 420 -9.97 7.87 31.43
N SER A 421 -8.78 7.90 32.05
CA SER A 421 -7.53 7.54 31.40
C SER A 421 -6.57 6.89 32.42
N GLY A 422 -5.66 6.06 31.96
CA GLY A 422 -4.73 5.37 32.83
C GLY A 422 -5.26 4.03 33.34
N ALA A 423 -4.92 3.65 34.56
CA ALA A 423 -5.32 2.39 35.16
C ALA A 423 -5.90 2.58 36.56
N ALA A 424 -6.98 1.88 36.84
CA ALA A 424 -7.62 1.87 38.15
C ALA A 424 -7.93 0.45 38.61
N ILE A 425 -7.67 0.15 39.88
CA ILE A 425 -7.93 -1.15 40.51
C ILE A 425 -8.90 -0.89 41.65
N TYR A 426 -9.96 -1.69 41.75
CA TYR A 426 -11.02 -1.56 42.76
C TYR A 426 -11.10 -2.83 43.58
N PHE A 427 -10.92 -2.73 44.89
CA PHE A 427 -11.05 -3.83 45.83
C PHE A 427 -12.26 -3.55 46.75
N GLY A 428 -13.21 -4.48 46.81
CA GLY A 428 -14.38 -4.39 47.66
C GLY A 428 -15.34 -3.25 47.34
N CYS A 429 -15.21 -2.64 46.15
CA CYS A 429 -16.09 -1.60 45.66
C CYS A 429 -16.30 -1.75 44.15
N VAL A 430 -17.39 -1.18 43.64
CA VAL A 430 -17.70 -1.16 42.21
C VAL A 430 -17.82 0.28 41.75
N PRO A 431 -16.99 0.74 40.80
CA PRO A 431 -17.00 2.14 40.38
C PRO A 431 -18.30 2.50 39.66
N PRO A 432 -18.92 3.65 39.97
CA PRO A 432 -20.08 4.15 39.25
C PRO A 432 -19.69 4.71 37.88
N GLY A 433 -20.67 4.83 36.98
CA GLY A 433 -20.48 5.46 35.67
C GLY A 433 -19.80 4.58 34.60
N LEU A 434 -19.36 3.38 34.93
CA LEU A 434 -18.90 2.40 33.97
C LEU A 434 -20.09 1.64 33.34
N GLU A 435 -19.84 1.10 32.12
CA GLU A 435 -20.82 0.21 31.47
C GLU A 435 -21.08 -1.08 32.27
N ILE A 436 -20.09 -1.56 33.00
CA ILE A 436 -20.22 -2.70 33.90
C ILE A 436 -21.03 -2.28 35.14
N LYS A 437 -22.06 -3.02 35.45
CA LYS A 437 -23.00 -2.71 36.56
C LYS A 437 -23.05 -3.84 37.58
N THR A 438 -23.46 -3.49 38.79
CA THR A 438 -23.83 -4.46 39.83
C THR A 438 -25.28 -4.91 39.62
N ALA A 439 -25.55 -6.20 39.75
CA ALA A 439 -26.92 -6.69 39.77
C ALA A 439 -27.67 -6.08 40.96
N LEU A 440 -28.93 -5.68 40.78
CA LEU A 440 -29.78 -5.10 41.82
C LEU A 440 -30.86 -6.10 42.21
N ASP A 441 -31.22 -6.13 43.51
CA ASP A 441 -32.35 -6.88 44.03
C ASP A 441 -33.68 -6.16 43.70
N ALA A 442 -34.80 -6.77 44.10
CA ALA A 442 -36.13 -6.19 43.91
C ALA A 442 -36.36 -4.85 44.67
N ALA A 443 -35.52 -4.54 45.65
CA ALA A 443 -35.52 -3.28 46.38
C ALA A 443 -34.52 -2.25 45.86
N GLY A 444 -33.85 -2.54 44.74
CA GLY A 444 -32.83 -1.66 44.11
C GLY A 444 -31.47 -1.65 44.81
N ARG A 445 -31.20 -2.61 45.70
CA ARG A 445 -29.92 -2.71 46.41
C ARG A 445 -28.98 -3.64 45.64
N PRO A 446 -27.64 -3.41 45.70
CA PRO A 446 -26.66 -4.31 45.11
C PRO A 446 -26.81 -5.74 45.64
N VAL A 447 -26.84 -6.70 44.71
CA VAL A 447 -26.85 -8.13 45.07
C VAL A 447 -25.46 -8.52 45.53
N ILE A 448 -25.38 -9.11 46.72
CA ILE A 448 -24.18 -9.66 47.31
C ILE A 448 -24.29 -11.19 47.22
N CYS A 449 -23.24 -11.82 46.75
CA CYS A 449 -23.08 -13.27 46.70
C CYS A 449 -22.23 -13.69 47.91
N ASP A 450 -22.75 -14.64 48.69
CA ASP A 450 -22.05 -15.19 49.84
C ASP A 450 -21.33 -16.47 49.47
N ASP A 451 -20.30 -16.82 50.26
CA ASP A 451 -19.55 -18.08 50.14
C ASP A 451 -19.04 -18.40 48.75
N ASN A 452 -18.19 -17.52 48.23
CA ASN A 452 -17.64 -17.67 46.88
C ASN A 452 -16.28 -18.34 46.88
N TRP A 453 -16.19 -19.49 46.22
CA TRP A 453 -14.98 -20.17 45.88
C TRP A 453 -14.65 -19.97 44.41
N VAL A 454 -13.36 -20.00 44.03
CA VAL A 454 -12.96 -19.96 42.62
C VAL A 454 -13.44 -21.24 41.95
N LEU A 455 -14.20 -21.06 40.85
CA LEU A 455 -14.64 -22.13 39.96
C LEU A 455 -13.61 -22.38 38.83
N ASP A 456 -13.23 -21.29 38.17
CA ASP A 456 -12.19 -21.32 37.13
C ASP A 456 -11.53 -19.94 37.00
N TRP A 457 -10.36 -19.91 36.33
CA TRP A 457 -9.65 -18.66 36.01
C TRP A 457 -8.87 -18.78 34.71
N ASP A 458 -8.67 -17.64 34.03
CA ASP A 458 -7.91 -17.54 32.80
C ASP A 458 -6.40 -17.66 33.10
N ARG A 459 -5.87 -18.88 32.96
CA ARG A 459 -4.46 -19.21 33.27
C ARG A 459 -3.48 -18.61 32.29
N ASP A 460 -3.92 -18.27 31.08
CA ASP A 460 -3.09 -17.73 30.03
C ASP A 460 -2.99 -16.19 30.10
N HIS A 461 -3.91 -15.55 30.83
CA HIS A 461 -3.91 -14.10 30.97
C HIS A 461 -2.69 -13.63 31.80
N PRO A 462 -1.96 -12.59 31.35
CA PRO A 462 -0.74 -12.11 32.02
C PRO A 462 -0.90 -11.81 33.51
N ILE A 463 -2.06 -11.29 33.93
CA ILE A 463 -2.36 -11.01 35.37
C ILE A 463 -2.40 -12.29 36.20
N LEU A 464 -2.80 -13.43 35.64
CA LEU A 464 -3.07 -14.68 36.38
C LEU A 464 -2.08 -15.82 36.04
N ARG A 465 -1.15 -15.59 35.13
CA ARG A 465 -0.16 -16.58 34.71
C ARG A 465 0.64 -17.08 35.92
N TYR A 466 0.79 -18.38 36.01
CA TYR A 466 1.47 -19.10 37.12
C TYR A 466 0.81 -18.97 38.48
N LEU A 467 -0.39 -18.38 38.62
CA LEU A 467 -1.14 -18.33 39.85
C LEU A 467 -2.02 -19.57 40.01
N ASN A 468 -2.02 -20.12 41.20
CA ASN A 468 -2.99 -21.16 41.60
C ASN A 468 -4.01 -20.56 42.58
N LEU A 469 -5.19 -20.26 42.05
CA LEU A 469 -6.27 -19.60 42.79
C LEU A 469 -7.32 -20.57 43.36
N ALA A 470 -7.10 -21.89 43.24
CA ALA A 470 -8.08 -22.90 43.69
C ALA A 470 -8.45 -22.81 45.20
N LYS A 471 -7.59 -22.17 46.03
CA LYS A 471 -7.85 -21.98 47.47
C LYS A 471 -8.36 -20.58 47.82
N LEU A 472 -8.63 -19.75 46.82
CA LEU A 472 -9.19 -18.42 47.05
C LEU A 472 -10.66 -18.54 47.43
N TYR A 473 -10.99 -17.98 48.60
CA TYR A 473 -12.32 -17.86 49.14
C TYR A 473 -12.63 -16.41 49.45
N ALA A 474 -13.80 -15.94 49.03
CA ALA A 474 -14.35 -14.63 49.36
C ALA A 474 -15.70 -14.76 50.05
N ALA A 475 -15.81 -14.27 51.30
CA ALA A 475 -17.02 -14.39 52.07
C ALA A 475 -18.22 -13.70 51.42
N HIS A 476 -17.99 -12.48 50.90
CA HIS A 476 -19.04 -11.65 50.26
C HIS A 476 -18.43 -10.98 49.01
N ALA A 477 -19.19 -11.00 47.91
CA ALA A 477 -18.77 -10.31 46.67
C ALA A 477 -19.98 -9.66 45.98
N TYR A 478 -19.81 -8.46 45.40
CA TYR A 478 -20.86 -7.84 44.60
C TYR A 478 -21.03 -8.62 43.27
N LYS A 479 -22.28 -8.90 42.91
CA LYS A 479 -22.62 -9.57 41.68
C LYS A 479 -22.48 -8.60 40.49
N LEU A 480 -21.39 -8.72 39.73
CA LEU A 480 -21.16 -7.93 38.54
C LEU A 480 -21.89 -8.50 37.33
N LEU A 481 -22.32 -7.61 36.43
CA LEU A 481 -22.90 -7.93 35.13
C LEU A 481 -21.86 -7.51 34.03
N PRO A 482 -21.02 -8.44 33.57
CA PRO A 482 -20.05 -8.15 32.56
C PRO A 482 -20.70 -7.71 31.24
N THR A 483 -20.03 -6.82 30.48
CA THR A 483 -20.45 -6.32 29.18
C THR A 483 -19.50 -6.84 28.09
N MET A 484 -19.73 -6.48 26.84
CA MET A 484 -18.84 -6.88 25.72
C MET A 484 -17.40 -6.35 25.88
N ASN A 485 -17.22 -5.25 26.62
CA ASN A 485 -15.91 -4.64 26.89
C ASN A 485 -15.29 -5.17 28.20
N SER A 486 -15.86 -6.21 28.80
CA SER A 486 -15.42 -6.81 30.05
C SER A 486 -14.90 -8.22 29.82
N GLN A 487 -13.78 -8.57 30.45
CA GLN A 487 -13.23 -9.92 30.49
C GLN A 487 -13.28 -10.43 31.92
N VAL A 488 -13.97 -11.53 32.14
CA VAL A 488 -13.96 -12.23 33.43
C VAL A 488 -12.64 -13.01 33.50
N LEU A 489 -11.77 -12.64 34.45
CA LEU A 489 -10.48 -13.26 34.65
C LEU A 489 -10.54 -14.40 35.68
N VAL A 490 -11.38 -14.25 36.72
CA VAL A 490 -11.61 -15.27 37.74
C VAL A 490 -13.12 -15.40 37.94
N ASP A 491 -13.61 -16.60 37.69
CA ASP A 491 -15.03 -16.94 37.93
C ASP A 491 -15.21 -17.66 39.27
N GLY A 492 -16.21 -17.24 39.99
CA GLY A 492 -16.55 -17.82 41.27
C GLY A 492 -17.85 -18.63 41.22
N THR A 493 -18.14 -19.41 42.28
CA THR A 493 -19.32 -20.27 42.35
C THR A 493 -20.63 -19.53 42.18
N ASN A 494 -20.72 -18.28 42.63
CA ASN A 494 -21.98 -17.50 42.63
C ASN A 494 -21.88 -16.21 41.78
N CYS A 495 -20.68 -15.69 41.57
CA CYS A 495 -20.44 -14.48 40.80
C CYS A 495 -18.96 -14.35 40.38
N PRO A 496 -18.65 -13.53 39.35
CA PRO A 496 -17.29 -13.23 38.97
C PRO A 496 -16.48 -12.59 40.11
N LEU A 497 -15.24 -13.03 40.33
CA LEU A 497 -14.38 -12.55 41.41
C LEU A 497 -13.27 -11.58 40.96
N VAL A 498 -12.89 -11.61 39.69
CA VAL A 498 -11.96 -10.62 39.11
C VAL A 498 -12.42 -10.33 37.68
N VAL A 499 -12.67 -9.09 37.38
CA VAL A 499 -13.13 -8.64 36.06
C VAL A 499 -12.25 -7.49 35.58
N LEU A 500 -11.71 -7.62 34.38
CA LEU A 500 -11.02 -6.56 33.67
C LEU A 500 -12.02 -5.88 32.74
N HIS A 501 -12.19 -4.57 32.86
CA HIS A 501 -13.09 -3.78 32.01
C HIS A 501 -12.29 -2.66 31.35
N ARG A 502 -12.55 -2.41 30.08
CA ARG A 502 -11.94 -1.30 29.33
C ARG A 502 -13.03 -0.33 28.92
N GLN A 503 -12.89 0.91 29.35
CA GLN A 503 -13.77 2.00 28.95
C GLN A 503 -12.95 3.24 28.64
N ASP A 504 -13.27 3.93 27.54
CA ASP A 504 -12.51 5.09 27.05
C ASP A 504 -11.01 4.78 26.88
N ARG A 505 -10.16 5.51 27.59
CA ARG A 505 -8.69 5.31 27.62
C ARG A 505 -8.21 4.72 28.96
N ALA A 506 -9.11 4.14 29.74
CA ALA A 506 -8.80 3.58 31.04
C ALA A 506 -9.02 2.07 31.10
N PHE A 507 -8.14 1.42 31.85
CA PHE A 507 -8.32 0.03 32.28
C PHE A 507 -8.82 -0.01 33.72
N HIS A 508 -9.89 -0.74 33.95
CA HIS A 508 -10.50 -0.91 35.26
C HIS A 508 -10.44 -2.38 35.64
N LEU A 509 -9.65 -2.72 36.66
CA LEU A 509 -9.67 -4.05 37.23
C LEU A 509 -10.53 -4.03 38.47
N ILE A 510 -11.62 -4.82 38.49
CA ILE A 510 -12.60 -4.85 39.55
C ILE A 510 -12.52 -6.19 40.27
N VAL A 511 -12.16 -6.14 41.54
CA VAL A 511 -12.20 -7.24 42.49
C VAL A 511 -13.37 -6.94 43.45
N PRO A 512 -14.59 -7.49 43.20
CA PRO A 512 -15.81 -7.07 43.82
C PRO A 512 -16.00 -7.53 45.25
N PHE A 513 -14.95 -8.00 45.90
CA PHE A 513 -14.95 -8.45 47.31
C PHE A 513 -13.86 -7.75 48.11
N ASP A 514 -14.16 -7.58 49.41
CA ASP A 514 -13.20 -7.06 50.37
C ASP A 514 -12.08 -8.10 50.64
N ILE A 515 -10.86 -7.73 50.38
CA ILE A 515 -9.68 -8.60 50.53
C ILE A 515 -9.54 -9.05 51.99
N ILE A 516 -9.85 -8.19 52.98
CA ILE A 516 -9.73 -8.50 54.41
C ILE A 516 -10.70 -9.63 54.78
N ASN A 517 -11.86 -9.71 54.12
CA ASN A 517 -12.86 -10.76 54.31
C ASN A 517 -12.68 -11.92 53.32
N SER A 518 -11.45 -12.18 52.90
CA SER A 518 -11.08 -13.25 51.99
C SER A 518 -9.86 -14.05 52.51
N SER A 519 -9.64 -15.21 51.94
CA SER A 519 -8.44 -16.01 52.23
C SER A 519 -7.18 -15.53 51.47
N TRP A 520 -7.33 -14.53 50.53
CA TRP A 520 -6.30 -14.21 49.57
C TRP A 520 -5.08 -13.53 50.15
N PRO A 521 -5.15 -12.55 51.06
CA PRO A 521 -3.99 -11.85 51.61
C PRO A 521 -2.99 -12.77 52.30
N LEU A 522 -3.47 -13.92 52.82
CA LEU A 522 -2.63 -14.92 53.48
C LEU A 522 -1.99 -15.93 52.55
N GLN A 523 -2.27 -15.80 51.24
CA GLN A 523 -1.72 -16.72 50.23
C GLN A 523 -0.55 -16.05 49.48
N PRO A 524 0.51 -16.84 49.13
CA PRO A 524 1.64 -16.32 48.33
C PRO A 524 1.21 -15.77 46.97
N THR A 525 0.04 -16.17 46.46
CA THR A 525 -0.51 -15.71 45.17
C THR A 525 -0.92 -14.24 45.19
N PHE A 526 -1.24 -13.65 46.33
CA PHE A 526 -1.68 -12.28 46.42
C PHE A 526 -0.61 -11.23 46.05
N PRO A 527 0.61 -11.25 46.63
CA PRO A 527 1.66 -10.30 46.20
C PRO A 527 2.07 -10.51 44.74
N VAL A 528 2.04 -11.74 44.24
CA VAL A 528 2.34 -12.03 42.82
C VAL A 528 1.24 -11.47 41.91
N PHE A 529 -0.03 -11.61 42.31
CA PHE A 529 -1.15 -11.00 41.59
C PHE A 529 -1.01 -9.48 41.55
N LEU A 530 -0.71 -8.83 42.68
CA LEU A 530 -0.49 -7.37 42.69
C LEU A 530 0.63 -6.96 41.73
N TYR A 531 1.75 -7.68 41.75
CA TYR A 531 2.87 -7.43 40.86
C TYR A 531 2.48 -7.54 39.39
N GLN A 532 1.90 -8.66 39.00
CA GLN A 532 1.48 -8.91 37.62
C GLN A 532 0.41 -7.93 37.17
N THR A 533 -0.54 -7.59 38.04
CA THR A 533 -1.57 -6.59 37.75
C THR A 533 -0.97 -5.22 37.49
N LEU A 534 -0.09 -4.75 38.37
CA LEU A 534 0.56 -3.45 38.18
C LEU A 534 1.37 -3.40 36.89
N GLN A 535 2.13 -4.45 36.59
CA GLN A 535 2.91 -4.53 35.33
C GLN A 535 1.99 -4.54 34.11
N PHE A 536 0.94 -5.34 34.12
CA PHE A 536 -0.04 -5.37 33.02
C PHE A 536 -0.72 -4.04 32.80
N MET A 537 -1.19 -3.41 33.89
CA MET A 537 -1.90 -2.12 33.84
C MET A 537 -0.97 -1.00 33.35
N ALA A 538 0.30 -1.05 33.73
CA ALA A 538 1.31 -0.11 33.27
C ALA A 538 1.52 -0.14 31.76
N LEU A 539 1.58 -1.33 31.20
CA LEU A 539 1.79 -1.53 29.77
C LEU A 539 0.52 -1.23 28.97
N GLY A 540 -0.65 -1.50 29.54
CA GLY A 540 -1.94 -1.24 28.92
C GLY A 540 -2.22 0.25 28.69
N THR A 541 -1.69 1.13 29.55
CA THR A 541 -1.83 2.58 29.42
C THR A 541 -0.93 3.21 28.36
N ASP A 542 0.14 2.52 27.96
CA ASP A 542 1.08 2.98 26.93
C ASP A 542 0.76 2.39 25.54
N MET A 543 -0.41 1.77 25.34
CA MET A 543 -0.83 1.19 24.05
C MET A 543 -0.96 2.20 22.90
N ASP A 544 -0.96 3.50 23.16
CA ASP A 544 -0.98 4.53 22.12
C ASP A 544 0.40 4.77 21.48
N ILE A 545 1.48 4.24 22.09
CA ILE A 545 2.83 4.37 21.55
C ILE A 545 3.14 3.12 20.73
N ARG A 546 3.16 3.31 19.44
CA ARG A 546 3.59 2.24 18.54
C ARG A 546 5.12 2.16 18.57
N PRO A 547 5.69 0.96 18.70
CA PRO A 547 7.15 0.80 18.67
C PRO A 547 7.75 1.16 17.30
N THR A 548 6.95 1.08 16.24
CA THR A 548 7.28 1.54 14.88
C THR A 548 6.03 2.04 14.19
N TYR A 549 6.19 2.96 13.25
CA TYR A 549 5.13 3.52 12.42
C TYR A 549 5.33 3.09 10.97
N GLU A 550 4.25 2.96 10.23
CA GLU A 550 4.31 2.79 8.79
C GLU A 550 4.54 4.16 8.12
N PRO A 551 5.24 4.21 6.97
CA PRO A 551 5.38 5.44 6.20
C PRO A 551 4.01 6.02 5.84
N GLY A 552 3.88 7.36 5.87
CA GLY A 552 2.64 8.05 5.53
C GLY A 552 1.63 8.18 6.68
N VAL A 553 1.82 7.50 7.79
CA VAL A 553 0.91 7.59 8.95
C VAL A 553 1.15 8.87 9.73
N ALA A 554 0.09 9.66 9.95
CA ALA A 554 0.15 10.84 10.80
C ALA A 554 0.30 10.44 12.28
N ILE A 555 1.31 10.98 12.95
CA ILE A 555 1.63 10.66 14.34
C ILE A 555 1.00 11.71 15.23
N ARG A 556 0.05 11.28 16.06
CA ARG A 556 -0.60 12.14 17.05
C ARG A 556 0.15 12.07 18.37
N ILE A 557 0.66 13.21 18.81
CA ILE A 557 1.34 13.38 20.09
C ILE A 557 0.39 14.09 21.06
N PRO A 558 -0.02 13.43 22.14
CA PRO A 558 -0.90 14.03 23.13
C PRO A 558 -0.25 15.28 23.77
N ARG A 559 -1.06 16.32 23.97
CA ARG A 559 -0.55 17.60 24.51
C ARG A 559 0.14 17.47 25.87
N PHE A 560 -0.28 16.52 26.71
CA PHE A 560 0.34 16.30 28.02
C PHE A 560 1.82 15.91 27.91
N ASN A 561 2.23 15.25 26.81
CA ASN A 561 3.64 14.92 26.59
C ASN A 561 4.48 16.18 26.33
N LEU A 562 3.91 17.16 25.62
CA LEU A 562 4.55 18.47 25.44
C LEU A 562 4.62 19.26 26.73
N GLN A 563 3.60 19.16 27.60
CA GLN A 563 3.58 19.81 28.91
C GLN A 563 4.66 19.28 29.88
N LYS A 564 5.08 18.01 29.69
CA LYS A 564 6.21 17.43 30.46
C LYS A 564 7.56 18.12 30.18
N LEU A 565 7.67 18.88 29.09
CA LEU A 565 8.86 19.71 28.81
C LEU A 565 8.94 20.97 29.68
N GLY A 566 7.93 21.24 30.52
CA GLY A 566 7.82 22.44 31.35
C GLY A 566 7.15 23.61 30.63
N THR A 567 7.73 24.12 29.56
CA THR A 567 7.11 25.07 28.63
C THR A 567 6.82 24.39 27.30
N VAL A 568 5.56 24.50 26.83
CA VAL A 568 5.18 23.97 25.52
C VAL A 568 5.91 24.80 24.45
N PRO A 569 6.71 24.19 23.58
CA PRO A 569 7.42 24.91 22.52
C PRO A 569 6.44 25.39 21.45
N ASP A 570 6.73 26.54 20.82
CA ASP A 570 5.95 27.04 19.68
C ASP A 570 6.13 26.19 18.43
N THR A 571 7.31 25.59 18.28
CA THR A 571 7.69 24.75 17.15
C THR A 571 8.46 23.53 17.64
N VAL A 572 8.27 22.42 16.95
CA VAL A 572 9.05 21.18 17.12
C VAL A 572 9.74 20.89 15.80
N THR A 573 11.03 20.64 15.86
CA THR A 573 11.83 20.24 14.72
C THR A 573 11.96 18.72 14.69
N VAL A 574 11.74 18.13 13.52
CA VAL A 574 11.90 16.68 13.30
C VAL A 574 13.03 16.46 12.32
N ASN A 575 14.06 15.76 12.75
CA ASN A 575 15.26 15.45 11.97
C ASN A 575 15.25 13.97 11.58
N GLY A 576 15.45 13.66 10.30
CA GLY A 576 15.44 12.27 9.83
C GLY A 576 15.78 12.13 8.35
N PRO A 577 15.47 10.98 7.73
CA PRO A 577 15.78 10.70 6.32
C PRO A 577 15.21 11.71 5.32
N MET A 578 14.12 12.37 5.66
CA MET A 578 13.53 13.45 4.84
C MET A 578 14.21 14.81 5.04
N GLY A 579 15.28 14.87 5.83
CA GLY A 579 15.91 16.11 6.24
C GLY A 579 15.28 16.68 7.52
N THR A 580 15.39 18.00 7.68
CA THR A 580 14.88 18.72 8.85
C THR A 580 13.54 19.39 8.54
N MET A 581 12.51 19.04 9.30
CA MET A 581 11.17 19.63 9.20
C MET A 581 10.85 20.39 10.48
N SER A 582 10.36 21.64 10.36
CA SER A 582 9.89 22.43 11.50
C SER A 582 8.37 22.51 11.47
N VAL A 583 7.72 22.05 12.53
CA VAL A 583 6.27 21.98 12.64
C VAL A 583 5.77 22.83 13.78
N LYS A 584 4.80 23.71 13.52
CA LYS A 584 4.23 24.59 14.53
C LYS A 584 3.29 23.80 15.46
N VAL A 585 3.46 23.97 16.76
CA VAL A 585 2.60 23.36 17.78
C VAL A 585 1.30 24.16 17.90
N PRO A 586 0.10 23.51 17.82
CA PRO A 586 -1.16 24.23 17.99
C PRO A 586 -1.34 24.74 19.41
N ALA A 587 -2.00 25.89 19.57
CA ALA A 587 -2.26 26.50 20.87
C ALA A 587 -3.14 25.62 21.77
N THR A 588 -4.03 24.81 21.19
CA THR A 588 -4.96 23.90 21.88
C THR A 588 -5.05 22.57 21.14
N GLY A 589 -5.36 21.48 21.86
CA GLY A 589 -5.49 20.14 21.30
C GLY A 589 -4.18 19.37 21.19
N ASP A 590 -4.25 18.19 20.57
CA ASP A 590 -3.11 17.30 20.36
C ASP A 590 -2.21 17.84 19.22
N PHE A 591 -0.93 17.56 19.32
CA PHE A 591 0.04 17.89 18.30
C PHE A 591 0.10 16.74 17.28
N VAL A 592 -0.11 17.06 16.01
CA VAL A 592 -0.04 16.07 14.92
C VAL A 592 1.20 16.37 14.09
N LEU A 593 2.13 15.42 14.06
CA LEU A 593 3.24 15.48 13.12
C LEU A 593 2.71 15.18 11.70
N PRO A 594 3.23 15.88 10.68
CA PRO A 594 2.95 15.52 9.29
C PRO A 594 3.41 14.08 9.01
N SER A 595 2.94 13.51 7.92
CA SER A 595 3.33 12.18 7.50
C SER A 595 4.85 12.09 7.29
N LEU A 596 5.44 11.01 7.78
CA LEU A 596 6.84 10.67 7.55
C LEU A 596 6.88 9.65 6.41
N ASP A 597 7.29 10.11 5.23
CA ASP A 597 7.11 9.36 3.97
C ASP A 597 8.32 8.47 3.62
N ARG A 598 9.37 8.49 4.47
CA ARG A 598 10.58 7.68 4.29
C ARG A 598 10.84 6.81 5.51
N VAL A 599 11.30 5.59 5.24
CA VAL A 599 11.77 4.65 6.25
C VAL A 599 13.02 5.18 6.95
N GLY A 600 13.11 4.97 8.26
CA GLY A 600 14.27 5.30 9.07
C GLY A 600 13.92 5.82 10.45
N ILE A 601 14.90 6.42 11.11
CA ILE A 601 14.75 6.98 12.45
C ILE A 601 14.66 8.48 12.37
N TYR A 602 13.68 9.02 13.07
CA TYR A 602 13.44 10.46 13.19
C TYR A 602 13.61 10.88 14.66
N HIS A 603 14.18 12.06 14.85
CA HIS A 603 14.44 12.64 16.17
C HIS A 603 13.68 13.94 16.34
N THR A 604 13.00 14.12 17.46
CA THR A 604 12.32 15.38 17.78
C THR A 604 13.23 16.32 18.56
N ASP A 605 13.20 17.61 18.25
CA ASP A 605 13.90 18.67 18.95
C ASP A 605 12.93 19.84 19.23
N PRO A 606 12.63 20.16 20.49
CA PRO A 606 13.13 19.52 21.72
C PRO A 606 12.67 18.06 21.86
N PRO A 607 13.44 17.21 22.59
CA PRO A 607 13.11 15.80 22.75
C PRO A 607 11.80 15.64 23.52
N ILE A 608 10.75 15.23 22.82
CA ILE A 608 9.42 15.04 23.42
C ILE A 608 9.42 13.68 24.14
N PRO A 609 9.12 13.62 25.44
CA PRO A 609 9.06 12.37 26.17
C PRO A 609 8.21 11.32 25.46
N GLN A 610 8.76 10.12 25.26
CA GLN A 610 8.18 9.00 24.52
C GLN A 610 8.18 9.14 22.99
N TYR A 611 8.43 10.31 22.44
CA TYR A 611 8.54 10.59 20.99
C TYR A 611 9.88 11.24 20.63
N GLU A 612 10.88 11.11 21.50
CA GLU A 612 12.25 11.57 21.23
C GLU A 612 12.81 10.93 19.97
N ASN A 613 12.59 9.61 19.84
CA ASN A 613 12.94 8.82 18.69
C ASN A 613 11.66 8.21 18.11
N ILE A 614 11.50 8.29 16.80
CA ILE A 614 10.37 7.73 16.07
C ILE A 614 10.94 6.82 14.99
N ALA A 615 10.62 5.54 15.07
CA ALA A 615 10.99 4.57 14.05
C ALA A 615 9.89 4.46 12.99
N VAL A 616 10.28 4.53 11.73
CA VAL A 616 9.40 4.31 10.57
C VAL A 616 9.97 3.13 9.78
N SER A 617 9.17 2.09 9.55
CA SER A 617 9.58 0.87 8.85
C SER A 617 8.49 0.45 7.88
N LEU A 618 8.88 -0.07 6.72
CA LEU A 618 7.93 -0.45 5.67
C LEU A 618 7.07 -1.64 6.12
N LEU A 619 7.69 -2.76 6.51
CA LEU A 619 7.04 -3.98 7.02
C LEU A 619 5.80 -4.40 6.23
N ASP A 620 5.83 -4.25 4.91
CA ASP A 620 4.71 -4.52 4.02
C ASP A 620 5.10 -5.53 2.93
N ALA A 621 4.52 -6.73 3.01
CA ALA A 621 4.78 -7.80 2.04
C ALA A 621 4.28 -7.47 0.62
N ASN A 622 3.30 -6.56 0.48
CA ASN A 622 2.75 -6.22 -0.83
C ASN A 622 3.67 -5.27 -1.60
N GLU A 623 4.17 -4.23 -0.93
CA GLU A 623 5.16 -3.30 -1.50
C GLU A 623 6.53 -3.96 -1.74
N SER A 624 6.91 -4.90 -0.84
CA SER A 624 8.15 -5.66 -0.97
C SER A 624 8.11 -6.71 -2.08
N ASN A 625 6.92 -7.10 -2.54
CA ASN A 625 6.79 -8.04 -3.64
C ASN A 625 6.93 -7.32 -5.00
N LEU A 626 8.13 -7.28 -5.52
CA LEU A 626 8.46 -6.54 -6.74
C LEU A 626 7.99 -7.20 -8.04
N LEU A 627 7.31 -8.35 -8.01
CA LEU A 627 6.74 -8.95 -9.22
C LEU A 627 5.63 -8.08 -9.77
N PRO A 628 5.74 -7.58 -11.03
CA PRO A 628 4.69 -6.76 -11.60
C PRO A 628 3.36 -7.50 -11.66
N ALA A 629 2.28 -6.85 -11.22
CA ALA A 629 0.94 -7.43 -11.20
C ALA A 629 0.07 -6.84 -12.32
N PRO A 630 -0.76 -7.66 -13.00
CA PRO A 630 -1.80 -7.13 -13.86
C PRO A 630 -2.85 -6.44 -12.96
N LEU A 631 -3.33 -5.28 -13.39
CA LEU A 631 -4.51 -4.69 -12.76
C LEU A 631 -5.71 -5.61 -12.97
N ALA A 632 -6.47 -5.87 -11.92
CA ALA A 632 -7.72 -6.60 -12.04
C ALA A 632 -8.66 -5.86 -13.01
N PRO A 633 -9.42 -6.55 -13.86
CA PRO A 633 -10.38 -5.94 -14.75
C PRO A 633 -11.52 -5.33 -13.93
N GLY A 634 -11.29 -4.18 -13.35
CA GLY A 634 -12.30 -3.32 -12.76
C GLY A 634 -13.19 -2.79 -13.88
N ALA A 635 -14.50 -2.89 -13.72
CA ALA A 635 -15.50 -2.49 -14.70
C ALA A 635 -15.21 -1.09 -15.27
N GLY A 636 -14.83 -0.99 -16.54
CA GLY A 636 -14.80 0.29 -17.23
C GLY A 636 -13.72 0.57 -18.25
N GLY A 637 -12.95 -0.39 -18.71
CA GLY A 637 -12.01 -0.14 -19.82
C GLY A 637 -11.34 -1.42 -20.27
N GLU A 638 -11.17 -1.62 -21.59
CA GLU A 638 -10.25 -2.60 -22.12
C GLU A 638 -8.85 -2.28 -21.56
N ILE A 639 -8.42 -3.05 -20.57
CA ILE A 639 -7.03 -3.07 -20.13
C ILE A 639 -6.25 -3.72 -21.26
N ALA A 640 -5.74 -2.92 -22.17
CA ALA A 640 -4.70 -3.38 -23.07
C ALA A 640 -3.40 -3.45 -22.26
N PRO A 641 -2.85 -4.65 -21.97
CA PRO A 641 -1.50 -4.74 -21.44
C PRO A 641 -0.58 -4.08 -22.46
N SER A 642 0.11 -3.05 -22.07
CA SER A 642 0.95 -2.29 -22.98
C SER A 642 2.29 -2.93 -23.22
N GLY A 643 2.29 -3.97 -24.05
CA GLY A 643 3.25 -3.90 -25.14
C GLY A 643 2.71 -2.80 -26.07
N GLN A 644 3.45 -1.74 -26.32
CA GLN A 644 3.14 -0.60 -27.20
C GLN A 644 1.94 -0.90 -28.12
N THR A 645 0.74 -0.42 -27.79
CA THR A 645 -0.42 -0.53 -28.67
C THR A 645 -0.10 0.29 -29.89
N LYS A 646 0.56 -0.34 -30.86
CA LYS A 646 0.81 0.24 -32.15
C LYS A 646 -0.53 0.35 -32.80
N SER A 647 -1.15 1.51 -32.76
CA SER A 647 -2.34 1.78 -33.53
C SER A 647 -1.98 1.54 -35.00
N ARG A 648 -2.79 0.74 -35.66
CA ARG A 648 -2.57 0.30 -37.04
C ARG A 648 -3.33 1.23 -37.96
N LEU A 649 -2.65 2.14 -38.63
CA LEU A 649 -3.26 2.96 -39.67
C LEU A 649 -3.32 2.12 -40.94
N GLU A 650 -4.50 1.65 -41.33
CA GLU A 650 -4.72 0.89 -42.55
C GLU A 650 -4.77 1.86 -43.75
N LEU A 651 -3.85 1.70 -44.69
CA LEU A 651 -3.72 2.56 -45.87
C LEU A 651 -4.54 2.08 -47.09
N TRP A 652 -5.22 0.93 -46.98
CA TRP A 652 -5.89 0.29 -48.11
C TRP A 652 -6.98 1.18 -48.74
N TRP A 653 -7.72 1.95 -47.95
CA TRP A 653 -8.79 2.81 -48.47
C TRP A 653 -8.26 4.03 -49.25
N TRP A 654 -7.07 4.56 -48.91
CA TRP A 654 -6.40 5.60 -49.69
C TRP A 654 -5.91 5.04 -51.04
N LEU A 655 -5.42 3.81 -51.07
CA LEU A 655 -5.02 3.14 -52.30
C LEU A 655 -6.24 2.81 -53.18
N ALA A 656 -7.33 2.38 -52.59
CA ALA A 656 -8.58 2.17 -53.30
C ALA A 656 -9.17 3.51 -53.87
N ALA A 657 -9.10 4.58 -53.08
CA ALA A 657 -9.52 5.89 -53.51
C ALA A 657 -8.64 6.43 -54.67
N ALA A 658 -7.33 6.18 -54.67
CA ALA A 658 -6.42 6.56 -55.77
C ALA A 658 -6.65 5.75 -57.06
N ALA A 659 -7.24 4.56 -57.00
CA ALA A 659 -7.60 3.77 -58.16
C ALA A 659 -8.71 4.42 -59.03
N ILE A 660 -9.62 5.22 -58.42
CA ILE A 660 -10.72 5.87 -59.10
C ILE A 660 -10.23 6.89 -60.15
N PRO A 661 -9.38 7.88 -59.82
CA PRO A 661 -8.84 8.82 -60.80
C PRO A 661 -7.98 8.14 -61.86
N LEU A 662 -7.23 7.07 -61.47
CA LEU A 662 -6.45 6.24 -62.42
C LEU A 662 -7.38 5.59 -63.46
N LEU A 663 -8.53 5.10 -63.03
CA LEU A 663 -9.54 4.50 -63.93
C LEU A 663 -10.16 5.55 -64.87
N MET A 664 -10.40 6.77 -64.39
CA MET A 664 -10.82 7.89 -65.23
C MET A 664 -9.80 8.29 -66.28
N ILE A 665 -8.50 8.32 -65.93
CA ILE A 665 -7.40 8.64 -66.85
C ILE A 665 -7.31 7.52 -67.90
N GLU A 666 -7.40 6.23 -67.49
CA GLU A 666 -7.40 5.10 -68.42
C GLU A 666 -8.53 5.19 -69.43
N TRP A 667 -9.75 5.44 -68.93
CA TRP A 667 -10.94 5.63 -69.77
C TRP A 667 -10.78 6.80 -70.77
N TRP A 668 -10.23 7.91 -70.31
CA TRP A 668 -9.97 9.07 -71.17
C TRP A 668 -8.91 8.78 -72.25
N VAL A 669 -7.85 8.10 -71.93
CA VAL A 669 -6.82 7.65 -72.88
C VAL A 669 -7.37 6.66 -73.86
N TYR A 670 -8.25 5.74 -73.37
CA TYR A 670 -8.93 4.74 -74.21
C TYR A 670 -9.85 5.41 -75.24
N THR A 671 -10.71 6.33 -74.79
CA THR A 671 -11.66 7.04 -75.71
C THR A 671 -10.96 7.87 -76.74
N ARG A 672 -9.85 8.56 -76.43
CA ARG A 672 -9.07 9.29 -77.41
C ARG A 672 -8.38 8.39 -78.45
N ARG A 673 -8.05 7.13 -78.10
CA ARG A 673 -7.43 6.18 -79.05
C ARG A 673 -8.48 5.53 -79.98
N VAL A 674 -9.70 5.46 -79.62
CA VAL A 674 -10.79 4.89 -80.42
C VAL A 674 -11.27 5.89 -81.49
N HIS A 675 -11.05 7.20 -81.32
CA HIS A 675 -11.42 8.23 -82.26
C HIS A 675 -10.29 8.68 -83.20
N LEU A 676 -9.13 8.01 -83.19
CA LEU A 676 -8.05 8.08 -84.16
C LEU A 676 -7.91 6.72 -84.91
#